data_043d270d22a686640252064bb3eb09c0
#
_entry.id   043d270d22a686640252064bb3eb09c0
#
_cell.length_a   1.000
_cell.length_b   1.000
_cell.length_c   1.000
_cell.angle_alpha   90.00
_cell.angle_beta   90.00
_cell.angle_gamma   90.00
#
_symmetry.space_group_name_H-M   'P 1'
#
loop_
_entity.id
_entity.type
_entity.pdbx_description
1 polymer ?
#
loop_
_entity_poly.entity_id
_entity_poly.type
_entity_poly.pdbx_seq_one_letter_code
_entity_poly.pdbx_strand_id
1 'polypeptide(L)'
;MFIPREWYHYKNQAPVDTSWIKNWSRNTLGEEPAILDTQLISRSALDMENYLKNKKGYYKADVYENICYCGKKASVSYMVDPGKQYTINKLEYISLDSLLKDQVDSLYNTSLLQVGDPIDALTFDVEKQRIVSSLQNLGYANFNLSNVSIKGDSTDLDHAWDIYFEILPPSDSSSHTRYRIGNISVYTDFHQFQKSSLLKAEEQFAKTYLRQSEDYIVRPSVIDQKIFLEPYSIFKSSNYDKTIRKLFNLNTYRFVKLQATVNPQADSLIDYKILLTPQKNKWVFDMGSDFFFSNISRVDQNLVGFAIGTGLEDRNVFGGSELFKFSLETGVEFRVQSQDINAVTLGLNNSLDMPKFVKPLNLLVLGGKWGIFKEKSVKKMKEEGTSKISLGFNYLDIIDNYKISSFNTGFGFDIKLNNKHRLVFNQIGFNYTDYVVRDSFTVILNNNPLLQRSFQTALFTGMLIRDISYFYQSDRGPFRSNFAFIANLETSGLEVHLGNELYNLASNNDNVWRLSDAVAFEKFVKLDLDWRWYKKVFKESQLAARFRTGVSLPYGKDRNGDPNVVSYNKQFLIGGPSSLRAWRPMQLGPGSYEFPDPNPISFFQRGDIVMEFNMEYRFDLFWLMDGGLFFDGGNIWTLKTDPDRPGSKFSSSFLNEIALGYGWGIRFDFTYFLIRFDFGYKLRSPNINPDTGSHFIPLDGQGLFGNLNVAVNYPF
;
A
#
# COMPACT_ATOMS: atom_id res chain seq x y z
N MET A 1 -30.99 14.74 17.51
CA MET A 1 -31.58 13.68 18.36
C MET A 1 -31.51 12.40 17.54
N PHE A 2 -30.54 11.53 17.82
CA PHE A 2 -30.41 10.25 17.09
C PHE A 2 -31.54 9.31 17.52
N ILE A 3 -32.26 8.79 16.54
CA ILE A 3 -33.33 7.81 16.80
C ILE A 3 -32.66 6.44 16.92
N PRO A 4 -32.78 5.73 18.06
CA PRO A 4 -32.15 4.42 18.24
C PRO A 4 -32.63 3.41 17.20
N ARG A 5 -31.75 2.51 16.77
CA ARG A 5 -32.06 1.45 15.75
C ARG A 5 -33.20 0.55 16.19
N GLU A 6 -33.28 0.26 17.50
CA GLU A 6 -34.35 -0.50 18.10
C GLU A 6 -35.73 0.17 17.90
N TRP A 7 -35.77 1.53 17.82
CA TRP A 7 -37.03 2.25 17.58
C TRP A 7 -37.58 1.94 16.18
N TYR A 8 -36.71 1.86 15.15
CA TYR A 8 -37.15 1.49 13.80
C TYR A 8 -37.64 0.05 13.75
N HIS A 9 -37.04 -0.85 14.50
CA HIS A 9 -37.48 -2.23 14.62
C HIS A 9 -38.87 -2.32 15.28
N TYR A 10 -39.07 -1.64 16.42
CA TYR A 10 -40.33 -1.64 17.16
C TYR A 10 -41.45 -0.89 16.44
N LYS A 11 -41.19 0.29 15.88
CA LYS A 11 -42.22 1.07 15.21
C LYS A 11 -42.81 0.35 14.00
N ASN A 12 -42.05 -0.51 13.37
CA ASN A 12 -42.45 -1.26 12.20
C ASN A 12 -42.81 -2.72 12.51
N GLN A 13 -42.95 -3.09 13.79
CA GLN A 13 -43.53 -4.35 14.26
C GLN A 13 -45.06 -4.32 14.12
N ALA A 14 -45.56 -4.17 12.92
CA ALA A 14 -46.99 -4.27 12.73
C ALA A 14 -47.38 -5.68 12.30
N PRO A 15 -48.62 -6.17 12.65
CA PRO A 15 -49.07 -7.45 12.21
C PRO A 15 -49.29 -7.45 10.71
N VAL A 16 -48.66 -8.39 10.04
CA VAL A 16 -48.99 -9.01 8.75
C VAL A 16 -49.04 -8.14 7.48
N ASP A 17 -49.23 -6.84 7.52
CA ASP A 17 -49.28 -6.01 6.30
C ASP A 17 -47.97 -5.25 6.07
N THR A 18 -47.11 -5.89 5.32
CA THR A 18 -45.72 -5.46 5.18
C THR A 18 -45.51 -4.77 3.84
N SER A 19 -45.71 -3.45 3.80
CA SER A 19 -45.17 -2.69 2.67
C SER A 19 -43.63 -2.89 2.62
N TRP A 20 -43.08 -3.01 1.42
CA TRP A 20 -41.65 -3.17 1.20
C TRP A 20 -40.80 -2.17 1.99
N ILE A 21 -41.23 -0.91 2.09
CA ILE A 21 -40.56 0.17 2.83
C ILE A 21 -40.52 -0.11 4.34
N LYS A 22 -41.59 -0.63 4.93
CA LYS A 22 -41.63 -0.97 6.35
C LYS A 22 -40.74 -2.17 6.68
N ASN A 23 -40.75 -3.19 5.82
CA ASN A 23 -39.89 -4.35 5.95
C ASN A 23 -38.40 -3.94 5.79
N TRP A 24 -38.10 -3.14 4.81
CA TRP A 24 -36.76 -2.59 4.62
C TRP A 24 -36.32 -1.76 5.84
N SER A 25 -37.19 -0.85 6.31
CA SER A 25 -36.89 -0.03 7.50
C SER A 25 -36.71 -0.88 8.76
N ARG A 26 -37.51 -1.92 8.95
CA ARG A 26 -37.38 -2.82 10.09
C ARG A 26 -36.10 -3.66 10.05
N ASN A 27 -35.81 -4.26 8.90
CA ASN A 27 -34.75 -5.28 8.79
C ASN A 27 -33.38 -4.68 8.43
N THR A 28 -33.37 -3.47 7.84
CA THR A 28 -32.14 -2.84 7.38
C THR A 28 -31.73 -1.65 8.26
N LEU A 29 -32.67 -0.78 8.64
CA LEU A 29 -32.41 0.33 9.56
C LEU A 29 -32.60 -0.07 11.02
N GLY A 30 -33.57 -0.95 11.32
CA GLY A 30 -33.88 -1.45 12.65
C GLY A 30 -32.93 -2.57 13.07
N GLU A 31 -32.73 -2.66 14.38
CA GLU A 31 -32.00 -3.73 15.01
C GLU A 31 -32.86 -4.33 16.13
N GLU A 32 -32.89 -5.65 16.23
CA GLU A 32 -33.56 -6.28 17.35
C GLU A 32 -32.91 -5.85 18.65
N PRO A 33 -33.71 -5.49 19.68
CA PRO A 33 -33.13 -5.13 20.95
C PRO A 33 -32.38 -6.29 21.54
N ALA A 34 -31.16 -6.03 22.00
CA ALA A 34 -30.38 -7.00 22.73
C ALA A 34 -31.14 -7.35 24.04
N ILE A 35 -31.60 -8.59 24.15
CA ILE A 35 -32.25 -9.09 25.35
C ILE A 35 -31.17 -9.44 26.37
N LEU A 36 -31.37 -9.00 27.62
CA LEU A 36 -30.47 -9.32 28.70
C LEU A 36 -30.49 -10.83 28.96
N ASP A 37 -29.37 -11.49 28.73
CA ASP A 37 -29.14 -12.88 29.05
C ASP A 37 -28.10 -12.96 30.20
N THR A 38 -28.59 -13.27 31.38
CA THR A 38 -27.75 -13.35 32.59
C THR A 38 -26.75 -14.51 32.51
N GLN A 39 -27.09 -15.61 31.84
CA GLN A 39 -26.17 -16.75 31.67
C GLN A 39 -25.01 -16.38 30.76
N LEU A 40 -25.30 -15.65 29.67
CA LEU A 40 -24.26 -15.16 28.77
C LEU A 40 -23.35 -14.14 29.45
N ILE A 41 -23.89 -13.30 30.32
CA ILE A 41 -23.12 -12.32 31.09
C ILE A 41 -22.14 -13.01 32.02
N SER A 42 -22.60 -13.94 32.86
CA SER A 42 -21.74 -14.68 33.77
C SER A 42 -20.70 -15.55 33.04
N ARG A 43 -21.10 -16.14 31.90
CA ARG A 43 -20.16 -16.85 31.02
C ARG A 43 -19.08 -15.91 30.46
N SER A 44 -19.45 -14.72 30.04
CA SER A 44 -18.51 -13.70 29.54
C SER A 44 -17.52 -13.26 30.61
N ALA A 45 -17.99 -13.08 31.87
CA ALA A 45 -17.11 -12.77 33.00
C ALA A 45 -16.09 -13.90 33.23
N LEU A 46 -16.54 -15.15 33.22
CA LEU A 46 -15.68 -16.33 33.36
C LEU A 46 -14.69 -16.48 32.19
N ASP A 47 -15.12 -16.20 30.97
CA ASP A 47 -14.23 -16.25 29.79
C ASP A 47 -13.15 -15.17 29.86
N MET A 48 -13.46 -13.96 30.35
CA MET A 48 -12.50 -12.88 30.58
C MET A 48 -11.50 -13.27 31.67
N GLU A 49 -11.97 -13.83 32.77
CA GLU A 49 -11.13 -14.32 33.86
C GLU A 49 -10.17 -15.42 33.39
N ASN A 50 -10.70 -16.42 32.66
CA ASN A 50 -9.92 -17.50 32.07
C ASN A 50 -8.88 -16.96 31.06
N TYR A 51 -9.23 -15.94 30.27
CA TYR A 51 -8.28 -15.30 29.38
C TYR A 51 -7.12 -14.63 30.13
N LEU A 52 -7.43 -13.89 31.18
CA LEU A 52 -6.41 -13.24 32.02
C LEU A 52 -5.51 -14.27 32.68
N LYS A 53 -6.09 -15.32 33.27
CA LYS A 53 -5.34 -16.38 33.96
C LYS A 53 -4.51 -17.21 32.98
N ASN A 54 -5.12 -17.74 31.95
CA ASN A 54 -4.49 -18.74 31.09
C ASN A 54 -3.66 -18.15 29.94
N LYS A 55 -3.92 -16.89 29.56
CA LYS A 55 -3.24 -16.27 28.40
C LYS A 55 -2.34 -15.11 28.76
N LYS A 56 -2.60 -14.40 29.88
CA LYS A 56 -1.91 -13.15 30.20
C LYS A 56 -1.11 -13.17 31.51
N GLY A 57 -1.08 -14.32 32.19
CA GLY A 57 -0.29 -14.50 33.40
C GLY A 57 -0.82 -13.78 34.65
N TYR A 58 -2.09 -13.40 34.68
CA TYR A 58 -2.75 -12.85 35.85
C TYR A 58 -3.48 -13.95 36.61
N TYR A 59 -2.76 -14.86 37.23
CA TYR A 59 -3.34 -16.08 37.82
C TYR A 59 -4.28 -15.82 38.98
N LYS A 60 -4.23 -14.64 39.60
CA LYS A 60 -5.13 -14.20 40.68
C LYS A 60 -6.18 -13.19 40.16
N ALA A 61 -6.41 -13.11 38.86
CA ALA A 61 -7.43 -12.25 38.31
C ALA A 61 -8.83 -12.74 38.68
N ASP A 62 -9.67 -11.80 39.08
CA ASP A 62 -11.10 -12.02 39.32
C ASP A 62 -11.91 -11.04 38.46
N VAL A 63 -13.01 -11.51 37.88
CA VAL A 63 -13.89 -10.70 37.07
C VAL A 63 -15.33 -10.80 37.57
N TYR A 64 -15.88 -9.65 37.97
CA TYR A 64 -17.23 -9.56 38.51
C TYR A 64 -18.14 -8.81 37.55
N GLU A 65 -19.31 -9.34 37.28
CA GLU A 65 -20.36 -8.66 36.53
C GLU A 65 -21.20 -7.78 37.46
N ASN A 66 -21.55 -6.59 36.97
CA ASN A 66 -22.50 -5.70 37.65
C ASN A 66 -23.59 -5.28 36.67
N ILE A 67 -24.84 -5.59 36.98
CA ILE A 67 -26.00 -5.28 36.19
C ILE A 67 -26.78 -4.16 36.85
N CYS A 68 -26.87 -3.01 36.16
CA CYS A 68 -27.66 -1.88 36.59
C CYS A 68 -28.94 -1.77 35.75
N TYR A 69 -30.09 -1.82 36.40
CA TYR A 69 -31.38 -1.69 35.75
C TYR A 69 -31.87 -0.25 35.79
N CYS A 70 -32.20 0.29 34.61
CA CYS A 70 -32.78 1.64 34.47
C CYS A 70 -34.08 1.54 33.68
N GLY A 71 -35.19 1.36 34.38
CA GLY A 71 -36.51 1.11 33.79
C GLY A 71 -36.53 -0.21 32.99
N LYS A 72 -36.73 -0.12 31.68
CA LYS A 72 -36.72 -1.28 30.77
C LYS A 72 -35.36 -1.57 30.14
N LYS A 73 -34.31 -0.83 30.51
CA LYS A 73 -32.94 -1.01 30.01
C LYS A 73 -32.06 -1.55 31.11
N ALA A 74 -31.10 -2.38 30.75
CA ALA A 74 -30.04 -2.83 31.63
C ALA A 74 -28.68 -2.42 31.05
N SER A 75 -27.78 -2.00 31.93
CA SER A 75 -26.38 -1.76 31.61
C SER A 75 -25.55 -2.81 32.32
N VAL A 76 -24.70 -3.51 31.59
CA VAL A 76 -23.79 -4.51 32.13
C VAL A 76 -22.38 -3.92 32.15
N SER A 77 -21.72 -3.98 33.30
CA SER A 77 -20.33 -3.61 33.44
C SER A 77 -19.54 -4.77 34.07
N TYR A 78 -18.37 -5.04 33.54
CA TYR A 78 -17.45 -6.03 34.09
C TYR A 78 -16.36 -5.30 34.85
N MET A 79 -16.26 -5.60 36.14
CA MET A 79 -15.18 -5.11 37.01
C MET A 79 -14.08 -6.16 37.04
N VAL A 80 -12.88 -5.76 36.63
CA VAL A 80 -11.73 -6.63 36.54
C VAL A 80 -10.74 -6.24 37.63
N ASP A 81 -10.46 -7.17 38.55
CA ASP A 81 -9.33 -7.12 39.43
C ASP A 81 -8.23 -8.05 38.90
N PRO A 82 -7.23 -7.56 38.17
CA PRO A 82 -6.24 -8.41 37.56
C PRO A 82 -5.21 -8.98 38.53
N GLY A 83 -5.08 -8.40 39.73
CA GLY A 83 -3.97 -8.71 40.63
C GLY A 83 -2.60 -8.37 39.99
N LYS A 84 -1.53 -8.96 40.50
CA LYS A 84 -0.19 -8.81 39.94
C LYS A 84 0.03 -9.78 38.75
N GLN A 85 0.63 -9.28 37.67
CA GLN A 85 1.05 -10.11 36.55
C GLN A 85 2.32 -10.89 36.96
N TYR A 86 2.34 -12.17 36.61
CA TYR A 86 3.51 -13.01 36.80
C TYR A 86 4.56 -12.77 35.73
N THR A 87 5.83 -12.82 36.11
CA THR A 87 6.99 -12.61 35.22
C THR A 87 7.88 -13.85 35.15
N ILE A 88 8.75 -13.88 34.16
CA ILE A 88 9.74 -14.95 34.00
C ILE A 88 10.92 -14.68 34.97
N ASN A 89 11.15 -15.58 35.93
CA ASN A 89 12.30 -15.53 36.82
C ASN A 89 13.53 -16.20 36.18
N LYS A 90 13.33 -17.36 35.55
CA LYS A 90 14.36 -18.13 34.88
C LYS A 90 13.86 -18.65 33.55
N LEU A 91 14.71 -18.68 32.56
CA LEU A 91 14.40 -19.20 31.22
C LEU A 91 15.47 -20.20 30.82
N GLU A 92 15.09 -21.44 30.59
CA GLU A 92 15.98 -22.50 30.14
C GLU A 92 15.41 -23.29 28.98
N TYR A 93 16.31 -23.77 28.12
CA TYR A 93 16.01 -24.66 27.01
C TYR A 93 16.70 -26.01 27.31
N ILE A 94 15.90 -27.05 27.47
CA ILE A 94 16.37 -28.39 27.86
C ILE A 94 16.10 -29.35 26.72
N SER A 95 17.12 -30.06 26.27
CA SER A 95 16.94 -31.13 25.31
C SER A 95 16.91 -32.49 26.01
N LEU A 96 15.80 -33.21 25.83
CA LEU A 96 15.71 -34.65 26.20
C LEU A 96 16.22 -35.55 25.07
N ASP A 97 16.52 -35.00 23.90
CA ASP A 97 17.22 -35.65 22.81
C ASP A 97 18.70 -35.29 22.88
N SER A 98 19.55 -36.30 23.15
CA SER A 98 21.00 -36.11 23.35
C SER A 98 21.73 -35.55 22.13
N LEU A 99 21.21 -35.79 20.89
CA LEU A 99 21.79 -35.29 19.65
C LEU A 99 21.49 -33.82 19.39
N LEU A 100 20.50 -33.25 20.06
CA LEU A 100 20.08 -31.86 19.88
C LEU A 100 20.64 -30.90 20.93
N LYS A 101 21.37 -31.36 21.93
CA LYS A 101 21.79 -30.56 23.09
C LYS A 101 22.52 -29.27 22.67
N ASP A 102 23.58 -29.37 21.87
CA ASP A 102 24.39 -28.22 21.44
C ASP A 102 23.59 -27.23 20.59
N GLN A 103 22.64 -27.72 19.76
CA GLN A 103 21.78 -26.90 18.95
C GLN A 103 20.77 -26.14 19.81
N VAL A 104 20.20 -26.81 20.82
CA VAL A 104 19.23 -26.25 21.76
C VAL A 104 19.88 -25.17 22.63
N ASP A 105 21.09 -25.42 23.13
CA ASP A 105 21.85 -24.45 23.91
C ASP A 105 22.09 -23.14 23.11
N SER A 106 22.28 -23.27 21.79
CA SER A 106 22.45 -22.11 20.91
C SER A 106 21.16 -21.29 20.71
N LEU A 107 19.98 -21.89 20.92
CA LEU A 107 18.69 -21.22 20.74
C LEU A 107 18.46 -20.12 21.76
N TYR A 108 19.04 -20.22 22.95
CA TYR A 108 18.95 -19.22 24.03
C TYR A 108 19.39 -17.82 23.53
N ASN A 109 20.47 -17.75 22.77
CA ASN A 109 21.02 -16.48 22.28
C ASN A 109 20.11 -15.74 21.29
N THR A 110 19.12 -16.42 20.75
CA THR A 110 18.16 -15.87 19.77
C THR A 110 16.72 -15.86 20.30
N SER A 111 16.53 -16.12 21.60
CA SER A 111 15.22 -16.12 22.26
C SER A 111 14.49 -14.80 22.08
N LEU A 112 13.18 -14.88 21.91
CA LEU A 112 12.27 -13.72 21.93
C LEU A 112 11.85 -13.36 23.35
N LEU A 113 12.14 -14.23 24.33
CA LEU A 113 11.80 -14.08 25.73
C LEU A 113 13.04 -13.71 26.53
N GLN A 114 12.86 -12.89 27.55
CA GLN A 114 13.91 -12.49 28.49
C GLN A 114 13.43 -12.67 29.94
N VAL A 115 14.37 -12.84 30.84
CA VAL A 115 14.10 -12.82 32.27
C VAL A 115 13.51 -11.45 32.66
N GLY A 116 12.41 -11.43 33.40
CA GLY A 116 11.65 -10.24 33.75
C GLY A 116 10.47 -9.94 32.80
N ASP A 117 10.39 -10.59 31.65
CA ASP A 117 9.24 -10.44 30.76
C ASP A 117 7.96 -10.98 31.40
N PRO A 118 6.80 -10.37 31.11
CA PRO A 118 5.52 -10.88 31.59
C PRO A 118 5.18 -12.22 30.93
N ILE A 119 4.54 -13.10 31.69
CA ILE A 119 4.03 -14.37 31.17
C ILE A 119 2.87 -14.11 30.24
N ASP A 120 3.05 -14.41 28.98
CA ASP A 120 2.05 -14.31 27.90
C ASP A 120 2.09 -15.56 27.01
N ALA A 121 1.00 -16.34 27.03
CA ALA A 121 0.92 -17.57 26.25
C ALA A 121 1.10 -17.34 24.74
N LEU A 122 0.70 -16.19 24.21
CA LEU A 122 0.89 -15.86 22.80
C LEU A 122 2.37 -15.70 22.46
N THR A 123 3.15 -15.09 23.34
CA THR A 123 4.59 -14.93 23.17
C THR A 123 5.30 -16.29 23.26
N PHE A 124 4.85 -17.17 24.13
CA PHE A 124 5.35 -18.54 24.24
C PHE A 124 5.04 -19.36 22.98
N ASP A 125 3.85 -19.22 22.39
CA ASP A 125 3.50 -19.89 21.13
C ASP A 125 4.40 -19.40 19.98
N VAL A 126 4.71 -18.11 19.93
CA VAL A 126 5.63 -17.54 18.93
C VAL A 126 7.05 -18.08 19.15
N GLU A 127 7.49 -18.19 20.41
CA GLU A 127 8.79 -18.77 20.75
C GLU A 127 8.88 -20.26 20.36
N LYS A 128 7.82 -21.05 20.62
CA LYS A 128 7.74 -22.44 20.13
C LYS A 128 7.91 -22.52 18.61
N GLN A 129 7.21 -21.66 17.86
CA GLN A 129 7.34 -21.62 16.41
C GLN A 129 8.75 -21.25 15.96
N ARG A 130 9.42 -20.32 16.67
CA ARG A 130 10.81 -19.94 16.43
C ARG A 130 11.76 -21.14 16.61
N ILE A 131 11.59 -21.89 17.72
CA ILE A 131 12.37 -23.11 18.03
C ILE A 131 12.19 -24.12 16.88
N VAL A 132 10.94 -24.44 16.53
CA VAL A 132 10.63 -25.38 15.43
C VAL A 132 11.29 -24.93 14.14
N SER A 133 11.10 -23.67 13.73
CA SER A 133 11.70 -23.15 12.51
C SER A 133 13.22 -23.17 12.52
N SER A 134 13.84 -22.91 13.67
CA SER A 134 15.29 -22.95 13.83
C SER A 134 15.84 -24.35 13.67
N LEU A 135 15.25 -25.34 14.34
CA LEU A 135 15.69 -26.74 14.22
C LEU A 135 15.40 -27.32 12.84
N GLN A 136 14.26 -26.98 12.22
CA GLN A 136 13.99 -27.37 10.84
C GLN A 136 15.01 -26.77 9.87
N ASN A 137 15.50 -25.55 10.09
CA ASN A 137 16.55 -24.95 9.26
C ASN A 137 17.94 -25.58 9.49
N LEU A 138 18.11 -26.33 10.57
CA LEU A 138 19.32 -27.13 10.83
C LEU A 138 19.26 -28.56 10.26
N GLY A 139 18.11 -28.91 9.64
CA GLY A 139 17.94 -30.21 8.95
C GLY A 139 16.93 -31.15 9.59
N TYR A 140 16.34 -30.82 10.73
CA TYR A 140 15.38 -31.69 11.41
C TYR A 140 13.96 -31.50 10.83
N ALA A 141 13.76 -32.02 9.60
CA ALA A 141 12.56 -31.73 8.79
C ALA A 141 11.24 -32.16 9.46
N ASN A 142 11.25 -33.25 10.22
CA ASN A 142 10.08 -33.81 10.90
C ASN A 142 9.82 -33.17 12.26
N PHE A 143 10.70 -32.26 12.72
CA PHE A 143 10.52 -31.56 13.99
C PHE A 143 9.30 -30.62 13.92
N ASN A 144 8.40 -30.70 14.90
CA ASN A 144 7.15 -29.95 14.89
C ASN A 144 6.77 -29.43 16.29
N LEU A 145 5.66 -28.73 16.40
CA LEU A 145 5.21 -28.10 17.64
C LEU A 145 4.93 -29.10 18.80
N SER A 146 4.59 -30.35 18.50
CA SER A 146 4.38 -31.38 19.52
C SER A 146 5.68 -31.86 20.19
N ASN A 147 6.82 -31.60 19.55
CA ASN A 147 8.14 -31.90 20.11
C ASN A 147 8.65 -30.80 21.06
N VAL A 148 7.90 -29.73 21.27
CA VAL A 148 8.27 -28.67 22.22
C VAL A 148 7.23 -28.60 23.34
N SER A 149 7.62 -28.96 24.55
CA SER A 149 6.83 -28.80 25.77
C SER A 149 7.27 -27.54 26.52
N ILE A 150 6.35 -26.91 27.19
CA ILE A 150 6.64 -25.77 28.08
C ILE A 150 6.24 -26.18 29.48
N LYS A 151 7.17 -26.11 30.41
CA LYS A 151 6.92 -26.29 31.82
C LYS A 151 7.20 -25.01 32.57
N GLY A 152 6.36 -24.68 33.51
CA GLY A 152 6.54 -23.56 34.45
C GLY A 152 6.56 -24.06 35.88
N ASP A 153 7.53 -23.61 36.66
CA ASP A 153 7.59 -23.86 38.07
C ASP A 153 7.47 -22.53 38.84
N SER A 154 6.51 -22.46 39.74
CA SER A 154 6.26 -21.31 40.59
C SER A 154 6.45 -21.62 42.06
N THR A 155 6.98 -22.79 42.42
CA THR A 155 7.23 -23.22 43.79
C THR A 155 8.26 -22.27 44.41
N ASP A 156 7.95 -21.75 45.60
CA ASP A 156 8.80 -20.81 46.32
C ASP A 156 9.03 -19.42 45.70
N LEU A 157 8.30 -19.08 44.60
CA LEU A 157 8.45 -17.81 43.91
C LEU A 157 7.22 -16.89 44.13
N ASP A 158 7.44 -15.63 44.47
CA ASP A 158 6.36 -14.63 44.57
C ASP A 158 6.15 -13.92 43.23
N HIS A 159 5.04 -14.22 42.56
CA HIS A 159 4.62 -13.62 41.28
C HIS A 159 5.65 -13.80 40.15
N ALA A 160 6.40 -14.91 40.16
CA ALA A 160 7.36 -15.27 39.14
C ALA A 160 7.33 -16.77 38.83
N TRP A 161 7.73 -17.15 37.66
CA TRP A 161 7.85 -18.54 37.22
C TRP A 161 9.21 -18.81 36.57
N ASP A 162 9.77 -19.98 36.90
CA ASP A 162 10.86 -20.56 36.14
C ASP A 162 10.28 -21.29 34.92
N ILE A 163 10.68 -20.90 33.74
CA ILE A 163 10.15 -21.42 32.47
C ILE A 163 11.18 -22.32 31.82
N TYR A 164 10.74 -23.52 31.45
CA TYR A 164 11.56 -24.54 30.79
C TYR A 164 10.92 -24.90 29.46
N PHE A 165 11.64 -24.68 28.36
CA PHE A 165 11.30 -25.20 27.04
C PHE A 165 11.99 -26.55 26.88
N GLU A 166 11.21 -27.62 26.97
CA GLU A 166 11.72 -28.99 26.81
C GLU A 166 11.55 -29.48 25.38
N ILE A 167 12.64 -29.91 24.77
CA ILE A 167 12.68 -30.54 23.45
C ILE A 167 12.53 -32.03 23.64
N LEU A 168 11.38 -32.56 23.23
CA LEU A 168 11.03 -33.97 23.37
C LEU A 168 11.56 -34.77 22.18
N PRO A 169 12.05 -36.03 22.37
CA PRO A 169 12.37 -36.92 21.27
C PRO A 169 11.11 -37.30 20.46
N PRO A 170 11.24 -37.80 19.24
CA PRO A 170 10.11 -38.35 18.48
C PRO A 170 9.43 -39.49 19.24
N SER A 171 8.13 -39.73 18.96
CA SER A 171 7.35 -40.77 19.63
C SER A 171 7.80 -42.20 19.26
N ASP A 172 8.47 -42.34 18.13
CA ASP A 172 8.87 -43.62 17.51
C ASP A 172 10.37 -43.92 17.57
N SER A 173 11.17 -42.95 18.05
CA SER A 173 12.64 -43.13 18.17
C SER A 173 13.22 -42.32 19.34
N SER A 174 14.45 -42.63 19.76
CA SER A 174 15.14 -41.93 20.85
C SER A 174 15.71 -40.56 20.46
N SER A 175 15.81 -40.26 19.17
CA SER A 175 16.39 -39.03 18.67
C SER A 175 15.89 -38.62 17.29
N HIS A 176 15.95 -37.29 17.03
CA HIS A 176 15.54 -36.72 15.77
C HIS A 176 16.58 -36.96 14.68
N THR A 177 16.10 -37.40 13.50
CA THR A 177 16.94 -37.59 12.33
C THR A 177 17.20 -36.27 11.63
N ARG A 178 18.47 -36.02 11.29
CA ARG A 178 18.89 -34.88 10.48
C ARG A 178 18.82 -35.24 9.01
N TYR A 179 17.97 -34.57 8.26
CA TYR A 179 17.72 -34.91 6.86
C TYR A 179 18.51 -34.05 5.88
N ARG A 180 18.86 -34.68 4.76
CA ARG A 180 19.33 -34.04 3.55
C ARG A 180 18.28 -34.18 2.46
N ILE A 181 18.33 -33.30 1.47
CA ILE A 181 17.45 -33.34 0.31
C ILE A 181 17.94 -34.43 -0.63
N GLY A 182 17.05 -35.33 -1.02
CA GLY A 182 17.30 -36.36 -2.04
C GLY A 182 16.95 -35.84 -3.43
N ASN A 183 16.24 -36.66 -4.20
CA ASN A 183 15.81 -36.31 -5.55
C ASN A 183 14.62 -35.32 -5.53
N ILE A 184 14.61 -34.45 -6.52
CA ILE A 184 13.53 -33.46 -6.69
C ILE A 184 12.85 -33.74 -8.03
N SER A 185 11.61 -34.23 -7.99
CA SER A 185 10.78 -34.48 -9.16
C SER A 185 9.71 -33.43 -9.27
N VAL A 186 9.59 -32.77 -10.43
CA VAL A 186 8.62 -31.69 -10.67
C VAL A 186 7.60 -32.13 -11.70
N TYR A 187 6.35 -32.11 -11.35
CA TYR A 187 5.21 -32.41 -12.21
C TYR A 187 4.58 -31.08 -12.65
N THR A 188 4.81 -30.68 -13.90
CA THR A 188 4.51 -29.32 -14.38
C THR A 188 3.06 -29.08 -14.76
N ASP A 189 2.29 -30.16 -14.96
CA ASP A 189 0.87 -30.15 -15.38
C ASP A 189 0.03 -31.12 -14.54
N PHE A 190 0.27 -31.15 -13.24
CA PHE A 190 -0.40 -32.07 -12.32
C PHE A 190 -1.90 -31.78 -12.21
N HIS A 191 -2.71 -32.84 -12.45
CA HIS A 191 -4.15 -32.86 -12.19
C HIS A 191 -4.48 -34.01 -11.23
N GLN A 192 -5.31 -33.74 -10.23
CA GLN A 192 -5.60 -34.68 -9.14
C GLN A 192 -6.16 -36.05 -9.59
N PHE A 193 -6.85 -36.07 -10.73
CA PHE A 193 -7.45 -37.28 -11.29
C PHE A 193 -6.66 -37.92 -12.44
N GLN A 194 -5.46 -37.43 -12.71
CA GLN A 194 -4.62 -37.96 -13.77
C GLN A 194 -3.86 -39.19 -13.31
N LYS A 195 -3.95 -40.28 -14.08
CA LYS A 195 -3.14 -41.47 -13.82
C LYS A 195 -1.67 -41.20 -14.11
N SER A 196 -0.76 -41.62 -13.21
CA SER A 196 0.67 -41.43 -13.37
C SER A 196 1.27 -42.08 -14.65
N SER A 197 0.53 -43.04 -15.25
CA SER A 197 0.90 -43.71 -16.49
C SER A 197 0.81 -42.82 -17.75
N LEU A 198 0.23 -41.63 -17.65
CA LEU A 198 0.08 -40.71 -18.77
C LEU A 198 1.21 -39.66 -18.87
N LEU A 199 2.22 -39.74 -17.99
CA LEU A 199 3.38 -38.87 -18.07
C LEU A 199 4.21 -39.22 -19.31
N LYS A 200 4.32 -38.24 -20.25
CA LYS A 200 4.95 -38.45 -21.55
C LYS A 200 6.48 -38.38 -21.50
N ALA A 201 7.04 -37.56 -20.63
CA ALA A 201 8.45 -37.29 -20.58
C ALA A 201 8.97 -37.14 -19.15
N GLU A 202 10.15 -37.71 -18.92
CA GLU A 202 11.01 -37.44 -17.76
C GLU A 202 12.31 -36.87 -18.30
N GLU A 203 12.60 -35.64 -18.03
CA GLU A 203 13.80 -34.94 -18.44
C GLU A 203 14.57 -34.46 -17.21
N GLN A 204 15.83 -34.83 -17.15
CA GLN A 204 16.73 -34.28 -16.14
C GLN A 204 17.15 -32.89 -16.57
N PHE A 205 16.75 -31.88 -15.78
CA PHE A 205 17.12 -30.48 -16.01
C PHE A 205 17.85 -29.96 -14.78
N ALA A 206 19.11 -29.59 -14.96
CA ALA A 206 19.97 -29.08 -13.89
C ALA A 206 19.90 -29.94 -12.62
N LYS A 207 19.20 -29.49 -11.59
CA LYS A 207 19.07 -30.15 -10.28
C LYS A 207 17.76 -30.92 -10.07
N THR A 208 16.87 -30.91 -11.06
CA THR A 208 15.52 -31.47 -10.94
C THR A 208 15.19 -32.45 -12.06
N TYR A 209 14.28 -33.38 -11.78
CA TYR A 209 13.66 -34.24 -12.78
C TYR A 209 12.30 -33.68 -13.14
N LEU A 210 12.13 -33.24 -14.38
CA LEU A 210 10.86 -32.67 -14.86
C LEU A 210 10.02 -33.78 -15.48
N ARG A 211 8.75 -33.83 -15.09
CA ARG A 211 7.78 -34.81 -15.59
C ARG A 211 6.51 -34.06 -16.05
N GLN A 212 6.01 -34.45 -17.21
CA GLN A 212 4.81 -33.83 -17.80
C GLN A 212 4.00 -34.80 -18.62
N SER A 213 2.73 -34.51 -18.81
CA SER A 213 1.81 -35.26 -19.69
C SER A 213 1.61 -34.56 -21.03
N GLU A 214 1.76 -33.25 -21.12
CA GLU A 214 1.64 -32.41 -22.31
C GLU A 214 2.90 -31.58 -22.54
N ASP A 215 2.91 -30.68 -23.52
CA ASP A 215 4.03 -29.79 -23.75
C ASP A 215 4.22 -28.80 -22.59
N TYR A 216 5.45 -28.38 -22.33
CA TYR A 216 5.76 -27.47 -21.24
C TYR A 216 5.00 -26.15 -21.35
N ILE A 217 4.20 -25.87 -20.33
CA ILE A 217 3.50 -24.58 -20.22
C ILE A 217 4.51 -23.48 -19.90
N VAL A 218 5.46 -23.77 -18.99
CA VAL A 218 6.53 -22.85 -18.58
C VAL A 218 7.87 -23.50 -18.85
N ARG A 219 8.80 -22.75 -19.40
CA ARG A 219 10.16 -23.26 -19.73
C ARG A 219 10.82 -23.89 -18.50
N PRO A 220 11.45 -25.07 -18.62
CA PRO A 220 12.12 -25.80 -17.54
C PRO A 220 13.10 -24.93 -16.73
N SER A 221 13.90 -24.12 -17.41
CA SER A 221 14.87 -23.22 -16.79
C SER A 221 14.24 -22.18 -15.84
N VAL A 222 13.01 -21.76 -16.11
CA VAL A 222 12.29 -20.80 -15.26
C VAL A 222 11.81 -21.48 -13.98
N ILE A 223 11.31 -22.70 -14.09
CA ILE A 223 10.86 -23.51 -12.95
C ILE A 223 12.05 -23.82 -12.04
N ASP A 224 13.15 -24.35 -12.61
CA ASP A 224 14.34 -24.73 -11.85
C ASP A 224 14.95 -23.55 -11.08
N GLN A 225 14.98 -22.34 -11.65
CA GLN A 225 15.45 -21.13 -10.98
C GLN A 225 14.59 -20.72 -9.77
N LYS A 226 13.34 -21.18 -9.68
CA LYS A 226 12.43 -20.90 -8.56
C LYS A 226 12.43 -21.97 -7.47
N ILE A 227 13.20 -23.04 -7.66
CA ILE A 227 13.40 -24.12 -6.70
C ILE A 227 14.70 -23.86 -5.93
N PHE A 228 14.58 -23.64 -4.62
CA PHE A 228 15.69 -23.34 -3.70
C PHE A 228 16.14 -24.55 -2.91
N LEU A 229 15.56 -25.72 -3.20
CA LEU A 229 16.01 -27.01 -2.69
C LEU A 229 17.18 -27.44 -3.53
N GLU A 230 18.29 -27.82 -2.87
CA GLU A 230 19.50 -28.30 -3.55
C GLU A 230 19.72 -29.78 -3.19
N PRO A 231 19.80 -30.70 -4.15
CA PRO A 231 20.08 -32.13 -3.88
C PRO A 231 21.30 -32.33 -2.98
N TYR A 232 21.22 -33.28 -2.08
CA TYR A 232 22.24 -33.65 -1.09
C TYR A 232 22.64 -32.57 -0.07
N SER A 233 22.05 -31.36 -0.16
CA SER A 233 22.23 -30.33 0.86
C SER A 233 21.41 -30.66 2.11
N ILE A 234 21.75 -30.02 3.24
CA ILE A 234 20.96 -30.12 4.46
C ILE A 234 19.61 -29.46 4.23
N PHE A 235 18.51 -30.08 4.66
CA PHE A 235 17.18 -29.54 4.60
C PHE A 235 17.10 -28.19 5.36
N LYS A 236 16.39 -27.22 4.77
CA LYS A 236 16.08 -25.93 5.39
C LYS A 236 14.62 -25.58 5.12
N SER A 237 13.82 -25.44 6.18
CA SER A 237 12.42 -25.05 6.08
C SER A 237 12.26 -23.72 5.31
N SER A 238 13.14 -22.75 5.55
CA SER A 238 13.14 -21.48 4.83
C SER A 238 13.28 -21.62 3.29
N ASN A 239 14.05 -22.59 2.81
CA ASN A 239 14.19 -22.87 1.37
C ASN A 239 12.96 -23.59 0.81
N TYR A 240 12.34 -24.46 1.61
CA TYR A 240 11.09 -25.13 1.28
C TYR A 240 9.96 -24.10 1.07
N ASP A 241 9.74 -23.23 2.06
CA ASP A 241 8.73 -22.17 2.00
C ASP A 241 9.01 -21.17 0.87
N LYS A 242 10.29 -20.84 0.65
CA LYS A 242 10.72 -19.97 -0.43
C LYS A 242 10.40 -20.58 -1.80
N THR A 243 10.62 -21.88 -1.96
CA THR A 243 10.30 -22.60 -3.20
C THR A 243 8.81 -22.54 -3.50
N ILE A 244 7.94 -22.88 -2.52
CA ILE A 244 6.48 -22.78 -2.69
C ILE A 244 6.07 -21.38 -3.10
N ARG A 245 6.50 -20.38 -2.34
CA ARG A 245 6.15 -18.98 -2.59
C ARG A 245 6.60 -18.49 -3.96
N LYS A 246 7.82 -18.85 -4.39
CA LYS A 246 8.37 -18.41 -5.67
C LYS A 246 7.73 -19.11 -6.86
N LEU A 247 7.38 -20.37 -6.76
CA LEU A 247 6.63 -21.09 -7.79
C LEU A 247 5.18 -20.56 -7.89
N PHE A 248 4.53 -20.30 -6.77
CA PHE A 248 3.19 -19.71 -6.74
C PHE A 248 3.16 -18.30 -7.36
N ASN A 249 4.20 -17.50 -7.10
CA ASN A 249 4.34 -16.15 -7.64
C ASN A 249 4.62 -16.10 -9.17
N LEU A 250 4.77 -17.24 -9.83
CA LEU A 250 4.79 -17.27 -11.29
C LEU A 250 3.44 -16.94 -11.92
N ASN A 251 2.35 -16.91 -11.14
CA ASN A 251 0.97 -16.62 -11.58
C ASN A 251 0.44 -17.55 -12.68
N THR A 252 1.23 -18.48 -13.17
CA THR A 252 0.85 -19.49 -14.17
C THR A 252 0.24 -20.73 -13.52
N TYR A 253 0.55 -20.96 -12.24
CA TYR A 253 0.06 -22.11 -11.47
C TYR A 253 -1.00 -21.68 -10.45
N ARG A 254 -2.09 -22.46 -10.42
CA ARG A 254 -3.20 -22.29 -9.47
C ARG A 254 -2.85 -22.87 -8.10
N PHE A 255 -2.20 -24.06 -8.11
CA PHE A 255 -1.78 -24.73 -6.90
C PHE A 255 -0.32 -25.19 -7.06
N VAL A 256 0.43 -25.06 -5.97
CA VAL A 256 1.79 -25.56 -5.81
C VAL A 256 1.82 -26.38 -4.53
N LYS A 257 2.09 -27.67 -4.64
CA LYS A 257 2.15 -28.59 -3.51
C LYS A 257 3.50 -29.33 -3.53
N LEU A 258 4.21 -29.30 -2.43
CA LEU A 258 5.41 -30.07 -2.21
C LEU A 258 5.07 -31.26 -1.32
N GLN A 259 5.39 -32.46 -1.80
CA GLN A 259 5.25 -33.72 -1.05
C GLN A 259 6.65 -34.25 -0.74
N ALA A 260 6.90 -34.52 0.53
CA ALA A 260 8.14 -35.10 1.02
C ALA A 260 7.95 -36.60 1.28
N THR A 261 8.89 -37.42 0.86
CA THR A 261 8.92 -38.87 1.13
C THR A 261 10.32 -39.24 1.55
N VAL A 262 10.47 -40.00 2.64
CA VAL A 262 11.79 -40.55 3.03
C VAL A 262 12.24 -41.49 1.95
N ASN A 263 13.52 -41.40 1.54
CA ASN A 263 14.08 -42.24 0.49
C ASN A 263 14.20 -43.68 1.02
N PRO A 264 13.64 -44.70 0.33
CA PRO A 264 13.69 -46.08 0.79
C PRO A 264 15.10 -46.68 0.90
N GLN A 265 16.09 -46.07 0.23
CA GLN A 265 17.48 -46.56 0.20
C GLN A 265 18.38 -45.85 1.23
N ALA A 266 17.91 -44.74 1.81
CA ALA A 266 18.68 -43.96 2.78
C ALA A 266 17.77 -43.14 3.68
N ASP A 267 17.59 -43.58 4.92
CA ASP A 267 16.65 -42.97 5.91
C ASP A 267 16.95 -41.50 6.25
N SER A 268 18.11 -40.99 5.91
CA SER A 268 18.50 -39.60 6.10
C SER A 268 18.27 -38.69 4.87
N LEU A 269 17.73 -39.24 3.77
CA LEU A 269 17.38 -38.50 2.56
C LEU A 269 15.87 -38.32 2.45
N ILE A 270 15.43 -37.12 2.08
CA ILE A 270 14.01 -36.80 1.75
C ILE A 270 13.93 -36.46 0.27
N ASP A 271 13.20 -37.27 -0.48
CA ASP A 271 12.83 -36.96 -1.86
C ASP A 271 11.61 -36.06 -1.92
N TYR A 272 11.64 -35.07 -2.82
CA TYR A 272 10.57 -34.09 -3.00
C TYR A 272 9.85 -34.28 -4.33
N LYS A 273 8.54 -34.35 -4.28
CA LYS A 273 7.64 -34.23 -5.44
C LYS A 273 6.98 -32.88 -5.42
N ILE A 274 7.28 -32.05 -6.41
CA ILE A 274 6.67 -30.72 -6.60
C ILE A 274 5.55 -30.86 -7.61
N LEU A 275 4.32 -30.66 -7.16
CA LEU A 275 3.11 -30.80 -7.98
C LEU A 275 2.60 -29.41 -8.34
N LEU A 276 2.66 -29.07 -9.63
CA LEU A 276 2.25 -27.79 -10.17
C LEU A 276 0.97 -27.96 -10.97
N THR A 277 -0.12 -27.35 -10.51
CA THR A 277 -1.42 -27.36 -11.22
C THR A 277 -1.56 -26.04 -12.00
N PRO A 278 -1.59 -26.07 -13.32
CA PRO A 278 -1.70 -24.85 -14.14
C PRO A 278 -3.02 -24.09 -13.89
N GLN A 279 -3.03 -22.80 -14.16
CA GLN A 279 -4.22 -21.99 -14.27
C GLN A 279 -5.06 -22.50 -15.46
N LYS A 280 -6.39 -22.57 -15.28
CA LYS A 280 -7.28 -23.04 -16.33
C LYS A 280 -7.31 -22.06 -17.53
N ASN A 281 -7.31 -20.77 -17.24
CA ASN A 281 -7.42 -19.72 -18.25
C ASN A 281 -6.08 -18.96 -18.32
N LYS A 282 -5.48 -18.95 -19.50
CA LYS A 282 -4.31 -18.15 -19.81
C LYS A 282 -4.67 -16.66 -19.91
N TRP A 283 -5.84 -16.38 -20.49
CA TRP A 283 -6.38 -15.05 -20.72
C TRP A 283 -7.37 -14.67 -19.64
N VAL A 284 -7.28 -13.44 -19.14
CA VAL A 284 -8.25 -12.83 -18.23
C VAL A 284 -8.68 -11.50 -18.86
N PHE A 285 -9.97 -11.32 -18.99
CA PHE A 285 -10.58 -10.07 -19.42
C PHE A 285 -11.30 -9.45 -18.22
N ASP A 286 -11.11 -8.16 -18.01
CA ASP A 286 -11.83 -7.36 -17.03
C ASP A 286 -12.42 -6.12 -17.70
N MET A 287 -13.56 -5.68 -17.18
CA MET A 287 -14.23 -4.46 -17.59
C MET A 287 -14.78 -3.77 -16.35
N GLY A 288 -14.55 -2.48 -16.26
CA GLY A 288 -15.04 -1.62 -15.17
C GLY A 288 -15.64 -0.34 -15.72
N SER A 289 -16.47 0.29 -14.91
CA SER A 289 -16.98 1.63 -15.17
C SER A 289 -16.88 2.48 -13.92
N ASP A 290 -16.40 3.71 -14.06
CA ASP A 290 -16.23 4.65 -12.98
C ASP A 290 -17.13 5.86 -13.22
N PHE A 291 -17.85 6.24 -12.17
CA PHE A 291 -18.54 7.52 -12.09
C PHE A 291 -17.79 8.41 -11.14
N PHE A 292 -17.51 9.63 -11.54
CA PHE A 292 -16.82 10.57 -10.68
C PHE A 292 -17.44 11.96 -10.76
N PHE A 293 -17.31 12.66 -9.67
CA PHE A 293 -17.70 14.07 -9.56
C PHE A 293 -16.40 14.87 -9.39
N SER A 294 -16.19 15.83 -10.27
CA SER A 294 -14.96 16.60 -10.32
C SER A 294 -15.26 18.10 -10.41
N ASN A 295 -14.36 18.90 -9.84
CA ASN A 295 -14.40 20.36 -9.90
C ASN A 295 -13.09 20.95 -10.43
N ILE A 296 -12.33 20.17 -11.23
CA ILE A 296 -10.92 20.47 -11.55
C ILE A 296 -10.76 21.63 -12.53
N SER A 297 -11.70 21.84 -13.44
CA SER A 297 -11.46 22.73 -14.60
C SER A 297 -12.00 24.16 -14.49
N ARG A 298 -12.96 24.43 -13.60
CA ARG A 298 -13.46 25.80 -13.32
C ARG A 298 -14.06 25.88 -11.92
N VAL A 299 -13.85 27.01 -11.24
CA VAL A 299 -14.27 27.23 -9.84
C VAL A 299 -15.78 27.16 -9.65
N ASP A 300 -16.56 27.47 -10.68
CA ASP A 300 -18.01 27.64 -10.58
C ASP A 300 -18.86 26.52 -11.18
N GLN A 301 -18.25 25.45 -11.70
CA GLN A 301 -19.00 24.39 -12.39
C GLN A 301 -18.82 23.03 -11.73
N ASN A 302 -19.95 22.42 -11.39
CA ASN A 302 -19.98 21.01 -11.00
C ASN A 302 -19.80 20.14 -12.26
N LEU A 303 -18.83 19.25 -12.23
CA LEU A 303 -18.52 18.32 -13.31
C LEU A 303 -18.90 16.92 -12.88
N VAL A 304 -19.57 16.21 -13.76
CA VAL A 304 -19.86 14.78 -13.61
C VAL A 304 -19.14 14.03 -14.72
N GLY A 305 -18.36 13.03 -14.35
CA GLY A 305 -17.62 12.21 -15.29
C GLY A 305 -18.05 10.77 -15.27
N PHE A 306 -17.88 10.14 -16.41
CA PHE A 306 -18.05 8.72 -16.61
C PHE A 306 -16.84 8.17 -17.36
N ALA A 307 -16.25 7.09 -16.85
CA ALA A 307 -15.15 6.39 -17.51
C ALA A 307 -15.46 4.90 -17.65
N ILE A 308 -15.01 4.31 -18.76
CA ILE A 308 -15.02 2.88 -18.99
C ILE A 308 -13.58 2.43 -19.12
N GLY A 309 -13.23 1.42 -18.32
CA GLY A 309 -11.96 0.72 -18.38
C GLY A 309 -12.14 -0.71 -18.86
N THR A 310 -11.27 -1.17 -19.74
CA THR A 310 -11.19 -2.57 -20.15
C THR A 310 -9.76 -3.05 -20.01
N GLY A 311 -9.60 -4.27 -19.50
CA GLY A 311 -8.31 -4.90 -19.28
C GLY A 311 -8.23 -6.28 -19.94
N LEU A 312 -7.04 -6.62 -20.42
CA LEU A 312 -6.70 -7.94 -20.91
C LEU A 312 -5.36 -8.36 -20.32
N GLU A 313 -5.35 -9.51 -19.67
CA GLU A 313 -4.12 -10.11 -19.15
C GLU A 313 -3.82 -11.42 -19.86
N ASP A 314 -2.58 -11.61 -20.35
CA ASP A 314 -2.04 -12.89 -20.79
C ASP A 314 -0.95 -13.35 -19.79
N ARG A 315 -1.19 -14.50 -19.20
CA ARG A 315 -0.28 -15.13 -18.23
C ARG A 315 0.62 -16.13 -18.94
N ASN A 316 1.86 -15.77 -19.19
CA ASN A 316 2.84 -16.63 -19.85
C ASN A 316 2.96 -16.43 -21.38
N VAL A 317 3.16 -15.16 -21.76
CA VAL A 317 3.24 -14.77 -23.19
C VAL A 317 4.34 -15.50 -23.95
N PHE A 318 5.54 -15.59 -23.36
CA PHE A 318 6.73 -16.16 -24.00
C PHE A 318 7.21 -17.48 -23.35
N GLY A 319 6.40 -18.12 -22.54
CA GLY A 319 6.76 -19.37 -21.85
C GLY A 319 7.68 -19.20 -20.63
N GLY A 320 7.92 -17.98 -20.18
CA GLY A 320 8.72 -17.68 -18.99
C GLY A 320 7.89 -17.18 -17.80
N SER A 321 6.58 -17.41 -17.82
CA SER A 321 5.60 -16.86 -16.88
C SER A 321 5.56 -15.34 -16.88
N GLU A 322 5.84 -14.72 -18.02
CA GLU A 322 5.68 -13.29 -18.20
C GLU A 322 4.18 -12.95 -18.19
N LEU A 323 3.82 -11.91 -17.45
CA LEU A 323 2.45 -11.38 -17.37
C LEU A 323 2.36 -10.14 -18.26
N PHE A 324 1.66 -10.25 -19.39
CA PHE A 324 1.32 -9.12 -20.22
C PHE A 324 -0.03 -8.56 -19.78
N LYS A 325 -0.09 -7.26 -19.60
CA LYS A 325 -1.32 -6.53 -19.28
C LYS A 325 -1.52 -5.43 -20.31
N PHE A 326 -2.71 -5.39 -20.85
CA PHE A 326 -3.20 -4.31 -21.68
C PHE A 326 -4.38 -3.67 -20.96
N SER A 327 -4.44 -2.34 -20.90
CA SER A 327 -5.61 -1.61 -20.42
C SER A 327 -5.92 -0.45 -21.32
N LEU A 328 -7.21 -0.29 -21.59
CA LEU A 328 -7.79 0.84 -22.28
C LEU A 328 -8.80 1.50 -21.34
N GLU A 329 -8.65 2.79 -21.14
CA GLU A 329 -9.55 3.61 -20.34
C GLU A 329 -10.01 4.80 -21.16
N THR A 330 -11.29 5.08 -21.17
CA THR A 330 -11.85 6.25 -21.83
C THR A 330 -12.86 6.91 -20.89
N GLY A 331 -12.81 8.23 -20.81
CA GLY A 331 -13.68 8.98 -19.92
C GLY A 331 -14.15 10.28 -20.55
N VAL A 332 -15.31 10.72 -20.12
CA VAL A 332 -15.91 11.99 -20.54
C VAL A 332 -16.41 12.71 -19.29
N GLU A 333 -16.11 14.00 -19.20
CA GLU A 333 -16.65 14.91 -18.17
C GLU A 333 -17.65 15.87 -18.77
N PHE A 334 -18.75 16.06 -18.06
CA PHE A 334 -19.82 16.97 -18.44
C PHE A 334 -19.96 18.11 -17.44
N ARG A 335 -20.24 19.30 -17.92
CA ARG A 335 -20.67 20.46 -17.11
C ARG A 335 -22.14 20.30 -16.77
N VAL A 336 -22.48 20.19 -15.49
CA VAL A 336 -23.86 19.94 -15.06
C VAL A 336 -24.79 21.10 -15.43
N GLN A 337 -24.31 22.35 -15.39
CA GLN A 337 -25.12 23.55 -15.65
C GLN A 337 -25.40 23.79 -17.14
N SER A 338 -24.41 23.61 -18.00
CA SER A 338 -24.52 23.84 -19.45
C SER A 338 -24.80 22.59 -20.26
N GLN A 339 -24.68 21.39 -19.65
CA GLN A 339 -24.81 20.08 -20.28
C GLN A 339 -23.79 19.82 -21.42
N ASP A 340 -22.71 20.61 -21.45
CA ASP A 340 -21.64 20.46 -22.45
C ASP A 340 -20.53 19.52 -21.96
N ILE A 341 -19.82 18.93 -22.90
CA ILE A 341 -18.61 18.16 -22.61
C ILE A 341 -17.52 19.13 -22.16
N ASN A 342 -16.93 18.88 -20.99
CA ASN A 342 -15.84 19.66 -20.44
C ASN A 342 -14.48 19.06 -20.81
N ALA A 343 -14.34 17.74 -20.64
CA ALA A 343 -13.10 17.06 -20.94
C ALA A 343 -13.32 15.64 -21.49
N VAL A 344 -12.37 15.19 -22.30
CA VAL A 344 -12.30 13.82 -22.79
C VAL A 344 -10.94 13.25 -22.43
N THR A 345 -10.92 12.04 -21.88
CA THR A 345 -9.70 11.29 -21.54
C THR A 345 -9.62 9.99 -22.33
N LEU A 346 -8.43 9.62 -22.73
CA LEU A 346 -8.11 8.32 -23.31
C LEU A 346 -6.77 7.86 -22.75
N GLY A 347 -6.75 6.70 -22.12
CA GLY A 347 -5.56 6.04 -21.62
C GLY A 347 -5.39 4.66 -22.25
N LEU A 348 -4.23 4.39 -22.80
CA LEU A 348 -3.85 3.10 -23.32
C LEU A 348 -2.53 2.70 -22.65
N ASN A 349 -2.57 1.66 -21.82
CA ASN A 349 -1.41 1.23 -21.08
C ASN A 349 -1.13 -0.25 -21.32
N ASN A 350 0.14 -0.55 -21.54
CA ASN A 350 0.65 -1.90 -21.70
C ASN A 350 1.76 -2.13 -20.70
N SER A 351 1.82 -3.30 -20.11
CA SER A 351 2.97 -3.71 -19.32
C SER A 351 3.30 -5.18 -19.51
N LEU A 352 4.58 -5.49 -19.46
CA LEU A 352 5.13 -6.82 -19.47
C LEU A 352 5.92 -7.02 -18.16
N ASP A 353 5.35 -7.80 -17.26
CA ASP A 353 5.97 -8.12 -15.98
C ASP A 353 6.70 -9.46 -16.10
N MET A 354 8.01 -9.46 -15.91
CA MET A 354 8.86 -10.65 -16.02
C MET A 354 9.22 -11.13 -14.61
N PRO A 355 8.96 -12.42 -14.23
CA PRO A 355 9.24 -12.95 -12.90
C PRO A 355 10.74 -13.25 -12.68
N LYS A 356 11.59 -12.47 -13.30
CA LYS A 356 13.05 -12.53 -13.18
C LYS A 356 13.65 -11.14 -13.15
N PHE A 357 14.80 -11.01 -12.53
CA PHE A 357 15.55 -9.77 -12.51
C PHE A 357 16.42 -9.65 -13.77
N VAL A 358 15.95 -8.91 -14.76
CA VAL A 358 16.69 -8.59 -15.99
C VAL A 358 17.61 -7.41 -15.74
N LYS A 359 18.81 -7.40 -16.28
CA LYS A 359 19.85 -6.40 -15.99
C LYS A 359 20.24 -5.64 -17.27
N PRO A 360 19.49 -4.63 -17.72
CA PRO A 360 19.89 -3.87 -18.90
C PRO A 360 21.17 -3.05 -18.63
N LEU A 361 21.24 -2.41 -17.45
CA LEU A 361 22.43 -1.74 -16.93
C LEU A 361 22.67 -2.23 -15.52
N ASN A 362 23.84 -2.79 -15.23
CA ASN A 362 24.16 -3.42 -13.93
C ASN A 362 24.32 -2.43 -12.76
N LEU A 363 23.56 -1.33 -12.72
CA LEU A 363 23.74 -0.24 -11.72
C LEU A 363 23.62 -0.70 -10.27
N LEU A 364 22.69 -1.62 -9.98
CA LEU A 364 22.58 -2.17 -8.62
C LEU A 364 23.81 -2.99 -8.23
N VAL A 365 24.43 -3.66 -9.20
CA VAL A 365 25.68 -4.42 -8.98
C VAL A 365 26.87 -3.47 -8.86
N LEU A 366 26.89 -2.41 -9.66
CA LEU A 366 27.90 -1.35 -9.56
C LEU A 366 27.77 -0.63 -8.21
N GLY A 367 26.57 -0.29 -7.76
CA GLY A 367 26.31 0.27 -6.44
C GLY A 367 26.74 -0.65 -5.29
N GLY A 368 26.59 -1.97 -5.46
CA GLY A 368 27.14 -2.96 -4.54
C GLY A 368 28.68 -2.95 -4.52
N LYS A 369 29.32 -2.89 -5.69
CA LYS A 369 30.79 -2.79 -5.82
C LYS A 369 31.34 -1.48 -5.27
N TRP A 370 30.60 -0.39 -5.38
CA TRP A 370 30.96 0.93 -4.82
C TRP A 370 30.61 1.09 -3.33
N GLY A 371 30.10 0.01 -2.68
CA GLY A 371 29.76 0.02 -1.26
C GLY A 371 28.48 0.77 -0.90
N ILE A 372 27.70 1.24 -1.89
CA ILE A 372 26.40 1.90 -1.68
C ILE A 372 25.37 0.92 -1.10
N PHE A 373 25.44 -0.34 -1.55
CA PHE A 373 24.55 -1.41 -1.06
C PHE A 373 25.38 -2.58 -0.52
N LYS A 374 24.94 -3.15 0.61
CA LYS A 374 25.53 -4.39 1.14
C LYS A 374 25.27 -5.55 0.16
N GLU A 375 26.24 -6.40 -0.09
CA GLU A 375 26.10 -7.56 -1.00
C GLU A 375 24.87 -8.42 -0.70
N LYS A 376 24.58 -8.66 0.58
CA LYS A 376 23.40 -9.40 1.01
C LYS A 376 22.10 -8.75 0.52
N SER A 377 22.03 -7.41 0.52
CA SER A 377 20.88 -6.64 0.02
C SER A 377 20.74 -6.76 -1.49
N VAL A 378 21.85 -6.66 -2.23
CA VAL A 378 21.85 -6.82 -3.70
C VAL A 378 21.44 -8.24 -4.09
N LYS A 379 21.91 -9.26 -3.37
CA LYS A 379 21.49 -10.65 -3.59
C LYS A 379 19.98 -10.81 -3.38
N LYS A 380 19.46 -10.26 -2.27
CA LYS A 380 18.04 -10.30 -1.96
C LYS A 380 17.19 -9.54 -2.99
N MET A 381 17.63 -8.38 -3.47
CA MET A 381 16.95 -7.63 -4.54
C MET A 381 16.86 -8.45 -5.82
N LYS A 382 17.92 -9.17 -6.21
CA LYS A 382 17.90 -10.03 -7.39
C LYS A 382 16.96 -11.24 -7.24
N GLU A 383 16.88 -11.81 -6.04
CA GLU A 383 16.01 -12.95 -5.76
C GLU A 383 14.54 -12.59 -5.65
N GLU A 384 14.22 -11.42 -5.08
CA GLU A 384 12.84 -10.98 -4.84
C GLU A 384 12.29 -10.06 -5.95
N GLY A 385 13.16 -9.46 -6.77
CA GLY A 385 12.78 -8.50 -7.79
C GLY A 385 12.18 -9.12 -9.04
N THR A 386 11.15 -8.47 -9.57
CA THR A 386 10.59 -8.68 -10.90
C THR A 386 10.96 -7.50 -11.79
N SER A 387 11.12 -7.74 -13.08
CA SER A 387 11.38 -6.67 -14.04
C SER A 387 10.11 -6.33 -14.79
N LYS A 388 9.92 -5.05 -15.07
CA LYS A 388 8.73 -4.53 -15.76
C LYS A 388 9.13 -3.65 -16.93
N ILE A 389 8.51 -3.89 -18.07
CA ILE A 389 8.51 -2.99 -19.22
C ILE A 389 7.13 -2.37 -19.28
N SER A 390 7.05 -1.07 -19.50
CA SER A 390 5.77 -0.36 -19.67
C SER A 390 5.79 0.49 -20.94
N LEU A 391 4.64 0.59 -21.57
CA LEU A 391 4.36 1.43 -22.73
C LEU A 391 2.97 2.02 -22.55
N GLY A 392 2.84 3.33 -22.61
CA GLY A 392 1.56 4.00 -22.42
C GLY A 392 1.39 5.17 -23.36
N PHE A 393 0.14 5.45 -23.66
CA PHE A 393 -0.32 6.65 -24.32
C PHE A 393 -1.49 7.24 -23.53
N ASN A 394 -1.42 8.52 -23.20
CA ASN A 394 -2.49 9.21 -22.48
C ASN A 394 -2.84 10.49 -23.26
N TYR A 395 -4.12 10.70 -23.43
CA TYR A 395 -4.70 11.86 -24.09
C TYR A 395 -5.73 12.50 -23.16
N LEU A 396 -5.60 13.80 -22.98
CA LEU A 396 -6.55 14.64 -22.25
C LEU A 396 -6.89 15.84 -23.12
N ASP A 397 -8.15 16.03 -23.41
CA ASP A 397 -8.67 17.23 -24.09
C ASP A 397 -9.58 17.98 -23.13
N ILE A 398 -9.15 19.12 -22.64
CA ILE A 398 -10.00 20.07 -21.92
C ILE A 398 -10.57 21.04 -22.95
N ILE A 399 -11.83 20.82 -23.28
CA ILE A 399 -12.51 21.57 -24.33
C ILE A 399 -12.45 23.06 -24.01
N ASP A 400 -12.22 23.89 -25.05
CA ASP A 400 -11.99 25.33 -25.02
C ASP A 400 -10.63 25.79 -24.45
N ASN A 401 -9.81 24.91 -23.86
CA ASN A 401 -8.56 25.32 -23.27
C ASN A 401 -7.32 24.72 -23.95
N TYR A 402 -7.06 23.43 -23.72
CA TYR A 402 -5.85 22.76 -24.24
C TYR A 402 -6.00 21.26 -24.37
N LYS A 403 -5.13 20.67 -25.14
CA LYS A 403 -4.95 19.22 -25.25
C LYS A 403 -3.57 18.83 -24.74
N ILE A 404 -3.51 17.70 -24.04
CA ILE A 404 -2.24 17.07 -23.65
C ILE A 404 -2.22 15.68 -24.23
N SER A 405 -1.19 15.38 -25.01
CA SER A 405 -0.90 14.02 -25.47
C SER A 405 0.42 13.59 -24.88
N SER A 406 0.47 12.44 -24.21
CA SER A 406 1.73 11.93 -23.67
C SER A 406 1.94 10.47 -24.05
N PHE A 407 3.14 10.18 -24.54
CA PHE A 407 3.64 8.86 -24.83
C PHE A 407 4.73 8.52 -23.80
N ASN A 408 4.58 7.43 -23.10
CA ASN A 408 5.52 7.00 -22.08
C ASN A 408 5.99 5.57 -22.29
N THR A 409 7.26 5.33 -22.04
CA THR A 409 7.86 4.01 -22.01
C THR A 409 8.87 3.92 -20.89
N GLY A 410 8.99 2.74 -20.29
CA GLY A 410 9.89 2.55 -19.18
C GLY A 410 10.30 1.11 -18.97
N PHE A 411 11.46 0.96 -18.32
CA PHE A 411 11.98 -0.29 -17.82
C PHE A 411 12.37 -0.12 -16.35
N GLY A 412 11.85 -1.00 -15.52
CA GLY A 412 12.08 -0.90 -14.09
C GLY A 412 11.95 -2.24 -13.36
N PHE A 413 11.98 -2.15 -12.04
CA PHE A 413 11.94 -3.27 -11.12
C PHE A 413 10.90 -3.04 -10.04
N ASP A 414 10.19 -4.09 -9.67
CA ASP A 414 9.36 -4.17 -8.48
C ASP A 414 9.97 -5.17 -7.51
N ILE A 415 10.40 -4.71 -6.35
CA ILE A 415 11.17 -5.48 -5.38
C ILE A 415 10.41 -5.50 -4.05
N LYS A 416 9.81 -6.63 -3.73
CA LYS A 416 9.17 -6.87 -2.44
C LYS A 416 10.20 -7.38 -1.44
N LEU A 417 10.86 -6.48 -0.71
CA LEU A 417 11.91 -6.84 0.25
C LEU A 417 11.39 -7.73 1.38
N ASN A 418 10.17 -7.46 1.87
CA ASN A 418 9.42 -8.27 2.82
C ASN A 418 7.95 -7.83 2.81
N ASN A 419 7.13 -8.32 3.74
CA ASN A 419 5.70 -7.95 3.82
C ASN A 419 5.45 -6.47 4.15
N LYS A 420 6.45 -5.77 4.71
CA LYS A 420 6.36 -4.37 5.13
C LYS A 420 7.00 -3.39 4.13
N HIS A 421 7.97 -3.84 3.36
CA HIS A 421 8.82 -2.97 2.54
C HIS A 421 8.76 -3.39 1.06
N ARG A 422 8.38 -2.47 0.20
CA ARG A 422 8.39 -2.61 -1.26
C ARG A 422 9.12 -1.44 -1.90
N LEU A 423 9.93 -1.72 -2.89
CA LEU A 423 10.66 -0.72 -3.68
C LEU A 423 10.30 -0.91 -5.15
N VAL A 424 9.77 0.10 -5.77
CA VAL A 424 9.60 0.19 -7.22
C VAL A 424 10.66 1.15 -7.74
N PHE A 425 11.45 0.70 -8.69
CA PHE A 425 12.55 1.46 -9.25
C PHE A 425 12.49 1.41 -10.77
N ASN A 426 12.06 2.50 -11.41
CA ASN A 426 12.13 2.66 -12.84
C ASN A 426 13.51 3.24 -13.20
N GLN A 427 14.34 2.40 -13.79
CA GLN A 427 15.70 2.73 -14.15
C GLN A 427 15.73 3.59 -15.40
N ILE A 428 15.11 3.10 -16.46
CA ILE A 428 15.05 3.78 -17.76
C ILE A 428 13.61 4.24 -17.99
N GLY A 429 13.44 5.47 -18.41
CA GLY A 429 12.11 5.97 -18.78
C GLY A 429 12.20 7.18 -19.70
N PHE A 430 11.29 7.20 -20.64
CA PHE A 430 11.08 8.31 -21.56
C PHE A 430 9.59 8.65 -21.54
N ASN A 431 9.29 9.93 -21.41
CA ASN A 431 7.94 10.44 -21.51
C ASN A 431 7.96 11.69 -22.41
N TYR A 432 7.34 11.58 -23.57
CA TYR A 432 7.13 12.70 -24.47
C TYR A 432 5.74 13.27 -24.19
N THR A 433 5.67 14.55 -23.89
CA THR A 433 4.40 15.26 -23.63
C THR A 433 4.27 16.42 -24.57
N ASP A 434 3.19 16.45 -25.32
CA ASP A 434 2.85 17.51 -26.25
C ASP A 434 1.62 18.29 -25.75
N TYR A 435 1.69 19.61 -25.82
CA TYR A 435 0.63 20.53 -25.44
C TYR A 435 0.14 21.29 -26.67
N VAL A 436 -1.13 21.15 -26.99
CA VAL A 436 -1.80 21.96 -28.02
C VAL A 436 -2.74 22.94 -27.33
N VAL A 437 -2.39 24.21 -27.39
CA VAL A 437 -3.12 25.29 -26.74
C VAL A 437 -4.13 25.88 -27.73
N ARG A 438 -5.36 26.17 -27.25
CA ARG A 438 -6.40 26.82 -28.07
C ARG A 438 -6.36 28.34 -27.90
N ASP A 439 -6.97 29.07 -28.87
CA ASP A 439 -6.87 30.54 -28.94
C ASP A 439 -7.35 31.23 -27.65
N SER A 440 -8.41 30.74 -27.03
CA SER A 440 -8.94 31.26 -25.74
C SER A 440 -7.90 31.17 -24.62
N PHE A 441 -7.13 30.10 -24.57
CA PHE A 441 -6.12 29.87 -23.55
C PHE A 441 -4.78 30.56 -23.90
N THR A 442 -4.49 30.76 -25.18
CA THR A 442 -3.30 31.47 -25.65
C THR A 442 -3.23 32.89 -25.12
N VAL A 443 -4.39 33.58 -25.04
CA VAL A 443 -4.44 34.93 -24.44
C VAL A 443 -4.01 34.94 -22.99
N ILE A 444 -4.40 33.91 -22.23
CA ILE A 444 -4.00 33.75 -20.81
C ILE A 444 -2.50 33.48 -20.70
N LEU A 445 -1.97 32.59 -21.54
CA LEU A 445 -0.55 32.25 -21.53
C LEU A 445 0.34 33.44 -21.91
N ASN A 446 -0.07 34.25 -22.90
CA ASN A 446 0.68 35.42 -23.34
C ASN A 446 0.81 36.49 -22.24
N ASN A 447 -0.17 36.56 -21.34
CA ASN A 447 -0.14 37.47 -20.20
C ASN A 447 0.66 36.91 -18.99
N ASN A 448 1.15 35.66 -19.09
CA ASN A 448 1.77 34.96 -17.97
C ASN A 448 2.99 34.14 -18.45
N PRO A 449 4.16 34.77 -18.60
CA PRO A 449 5.36 34.17 -19.23
C PRO A 449 5.83 32.88 -18.54
N LEU A 450 5.77 32.79 -17.21
CA LEU A 450 6.21 31.58 -16.49
C LEU A 450 5.22 30.42 -16.70
N LEU A 451 3.93 30.70 -16.76
CA LEU A 451 2.93 29.68 -17.09
C LEU A 451 3.13 29.21 -18.53
N GLN A 452 3.33 30.13 -19.47
CA GLN A 452 3.59 29.80 -20.88
C GLN A 452 4.81 28.87 -21.02
N ARG A 453 5.89 29.14 -20.29
CA ARG A 453 7.08 28.28 -20.26
C ARG A 453 6.82 26.89 -19.67
N SER A 454 5.87 26.76 -18.76
CA SER A 454 5.47 25.46 -18.19
C SER A 454 4.60 24.61 -19.11
N PHE A 455 3.98 25.20 -20.15
CA PHE A 455 3.15 24.54 -21.16
C PHE A 455 3.92 24.29 -22.47
N GLN A 456 5.16 23.83 -22.38
CA GLN A 456 5.97 23.53 -23.56
C GLN A 456 6.04 22.03 -23.83
N THR A 457 6.03 21.66 -25.11
CA THR A 457 6.30 20.28 -25.53
C THR A 457 7.67 19.85 -25.02
N ALA A 458 7.68 18.75 -24.31
CA ALA A 458 8.82 18.34 -23.54
C ALA A 458 9.07 16.83 -23.56
N LEU A 459 10.36 16.47 -23.46
CA LEU A 459 10.82 15.10 -23.28
C LEU A 459 11.42 14.93 -21.88
N PHE A 460 10.76 14.09 -21.10
CA PHE A 460 11.26 13.67 -19.79
C PHE A 460 12.08 12.39 -19.95
N THR A 461 13.34 12.45 -19.55
CA THR A 461 14.27 11.33 -19.75
C THR A 461 14.94 10.93 -18.44
N GLY A 462 15.19 9.64 -18.29
CA GLY A 462 16.06 9.07 -17.26
C GLY A 462 16.61 7.74 -17.77
N MET A 463 17.93 7.58 -17.76
CA MET A 463 18.60 6.35 -18.19
C MET A 463 19.23 5.59 -17.01
N LEU A 464 19.58 6.30 -15.95
CA LEU A 464 20.16 5.72 -14.73
C LEU A 464 19.11 5.59 -13.64
N ILE A 465 18.39 6.66 -13.39
CA ILE A 465 17.30 6.75 -12.42
C ILE A 465 16.21 7.60 -13.04
N ARG A 466 15.04 7.03 -13.27
CA ARG A 466 13.87 7.80 -13.73
C ARG A 466 12.97 8.13 -12.56
N ASP A 467 12.58 7.11 -11.80
CA ASP A 467 11.85 7.29 -10.55
C ASP A 467 12.07 6.12 -9.58
N ILE A 468 11.95 6.43 -8.31
CA ILE A 468 12.04 5.47 -7.20
C ILE A 468 10.84 5.72 -6.30
N SER A 469 10.04 4.68 -6.07
CA SER A 469 8.95 4.69 -5.11
C SER A 469 9.20 3.66 -4.02
N TYR A 470 9.29 4.12 -2.78
CA TYR A 470 9.45 3.27 -1.62
C TYR A 470 8.17 3.28 -0.79
N PHE A 471 7.70 2.08 -0.45
CA PHE A 471 6.50 1.86 0.35
C PHE A 471 6.85 1.11 1.63
N TYR A 472 6.43 1.65 2.74
CA TYR A 472 6.49 0.99 4.04
C TYR A 472 5.09 0.91 4.63
N GLN A 473 4.73 -0.25 5.19
CA GLN A 473 3.50 -0.45 5.95
C GLN A 473 3.81 -1.32 7.17
N SER A 474 3.45 -0.83 8.36
CA SER A 474 3.58 -1.61 9.60
C SER A 474 2.59 -2.77 9.64
N ASP A 475 2.82 -3.73 10.53
CA ASP A 475 1.87 -4.83 10.76
C ASP A 475 0.54 -4.28 11.30
N ARG A 476 -0.55 -4.87 10.81
CA ARG A 476 -1.90 -4.57 11.30
C ARG A 476 -2.17 -5.38 12.55
N GLY A 477 -2.04 -4.78 13.73
CA GLY A 477 -2.52 -5.36 14.97
C GLY A 477 -3.88 -4.78 15.37
N PRO A 478 -4.78 -5.56 16.01
CA PRO A 478 -6.14 -5.11 16.30
C PRO A 478 -6.23 -3.88 17.21
N PHE A 479 -5.21 -3.60 18.03
CA PHE A 479 -5.14 -2.46 18.95
C PHE A 479 -3.86 -1.62 18.80
N ARG A 480 -3.01 -1.90 17.81
CA ARG A 480 -1.76 -1.17 17.59
C ARG A 480 -1.96 -0.03 16.61
N SER A 481 -1.14 1.01 16.77
CA SER A 481 -1.02 2.05 15.77
C SER A 481 -0.40 1.48 14.49
N ASN A 482 -1.00 1.79 13.35
CA ASN A 482 -0.49 1.40 12.04
C ASN A 482 0.13 2.62 11.39
N PHE A 483 1.29 2.41 10.77
CA PHE A 483 2.01 3.43 10.01
C PHE A 483 2.14 3.01 8.56
N ALA A 484 1.97 3.95 7.66
CA ALA A 484 2.37 3.82 6.28
C ALA A 484 3.24 5.01 5.88
N PHE A 485 4.25 4.75 5.07
CA PHE A 485 5.13 5.77 4.53
C PHE A 485 5.38 5.51 3.07
N ILE A 486 5.22 6.54 2.25
CA ILE A 486 5.47 6.52 0.82
C ILE A 486 6.47 7.62 0.50
N ALA A 487 7.55 7.27 -0.18
CA ALA A 487 8.53 8.23 -0.68
C ALA A 487 8.69 8.03 -2.18
N ASN A 488 8.46 9.09 -2.94
CA ASN A 488 8.62 9.10 -4.38
C ASN A 488 9.72 10.09 -4.77
N LEU A 489 10.74 9.62 -5.45
CA LEU A 489 11.78 10.42 -6.07
C LEU A 489 11.67 10.27 -7.59
N GLU A 490 11.44 11.36 -8.28
CA GLU A 490 11.41 11.40 -9.75
C GLU A 490 12.53 12.32 -10.25
N THR A 491 13.29 11.86 -11.24
CA THR A 491 14.33 12.67 -11.88
C THR A 491 14.09 12.75 -13.39
N SER A 492 14.48 13.84 -14.00
CA SER A 492 14.43 13.98 -15.47
C SER A 492 15.62 14.77 -15.97
N GLY A 493 16.19 14.31 -17.09
CA GLY A 493 17.22 15.01 -17.84
C GLY A 493 18.59 15.11 -17.15
N LEU A 494 18.85 14.33 -16.08
CA LEU A 494 20.13 14.40 -15.34
C LEU A 494 21.31 14.05 -16.22
N GLU A 495 21.22 12.96 -16.94
CA GLU A 495 22.29 12.47 -17.83
C GLU A 495 22.50 13.41 -19.00
N VAL A 496 21.42 13.95 -19.55
CA VAL A 496 21.48 14.95 -20.64
C VAL A 496 22.14 16.22 -20.15
N HIS A 497 21.81 16.70 -18.95
CA HIS A 497 22.42 17.89 -18.35
C HIS A 497 23.90 17.68 -18.09
N LEU A 498 24.28 16.58 -17.46
CA LEU A 498 25.68 16.25 -17.21
C LEU A 498 26.49 16.13 -18.51
N GLY A 499 25.92 15.47 -19.52
CA GLY A 499 26.55 15.37 -20.84
C GLY A 499 26.71 16.72 -21.53
N ASN A 500 25.70 17.58 -21.43
CA ASN A 500 25.74 18.93 -21.98
C ASN A 500 26.81 19.81 -21.29
N GLU A 501 26.86 19.77 -19.96
CA GLU A 501 27.87 20.54 -19.19
C GLU A 501 29.28 20.06 -19.51
N LEU A 502 29.52 18.74 -19.57
CA LEU A 502 30.80 18.18 -19.96
C LEU A 502 31.22 18.58 -21.37
N TYR A 503 30.27 18.56 -22.32
CA TYR A 503 30.51 19.00 -23.67
C TYR A 503 30.84 20.49 -23.73
N ASN A 504 30.09 21.34 -23.02
CA ASN A 504 30.34 22.79 -22.98
C ASN A 504 31.72 23.12 -22.36
N LEU A 505 32.08 22.40 -21.29
CA LEU A 505 33.42 22.52 -20.70
C LEU A 505 34.54 22.13 -21.68
N ALA A 506 34.34 21.05 -22.44
CA ALA A 506 35.34 20.56 -23.39
C ALA A 506 35.44 21.44 -24.66
N SER A 507 34.34 22.03 -25.09
CA SER A 507 34.25 22.82 -26.33
C SER A 507 34.29 24.33 -26.12
N ASN A 508 34.36 24.80 -24.87
CA ASN A 508 34.26 26.19 -24.47
C ASN A 508 33.03 26.92 -25.03
N ASN A 509 31.91 26.21 -25.10
CA ASN A 509 30.60 26.67 -25.58
C ASN A 509 29.61 26.79 -24.43
N ASP A 510 28.50 27.50 -24.66
CA ASP A 510 27.34 27.58 -23.73
C ASP A 510 26.07 27.16 -24.47
N ASN A 511 26.08 25.94 -25.04
CA ASN A 511 24.97 25.40 -25.78
C ASN A 511 24.02 24.63 -24.87
N VAL A 512 22.72 24.70 -25.17
CA VAL A 512 21.70 23.88 -24.49
C VAL A 512 21.23 22.79 -25.44
N TRP A 513 21.46 21.53 -25.05
CA TRP A 513 21.00 20.40 -25.84
C TRP A 513 19.47 20.31 -25.84
N ARG A 514 18.90 20.10 -27.00
CA ARG A 514 17.47 19.93 -27.28
C ARG A 514 17.27 18.84 -28.31
N LEU A 515 16.12 18.17 -28.27
CA LEU A 515 15.81 17.15 -29.26
C LEU A 515 15.50 17.76 -30.62
N SER A 516 14.80 18.89 -30.62
CA SER A 516 14.52 19.74 -31.80
C SER A 516 14.27 21.18 -31.33
N ASP A 517 14.03 22.11 -32.25
CA ASP A 517 13.68 23.48 -31.90
C ASP A 517 12.33 23.57 -31.14
N ALA A 518 11.45 22.59 -31.31
CA ALA A 518 10.15 22.53 -30.62
C ALA A 518 10.19 21.76 -29.30
N VAL A 519 11.14 20.82 -29.12
CA VAL A 519 11.13 19.86 -28.00
C VAL A 519 12.38 20.03 -27.15
N ALA A 520 12.17 20.42 -25.91
CA ALA A 520 13.23 20.53 -24.89
C ALA A 520 13.32 19.27 -24.03
N PHE A 521 14.51 19.05 -23.44
CA PHE A 521 14.66 18.08 -22.33
C PHE A 521 14.26 18.75 -21.03
N GLU A 522 13.27 18.16 -20.34
CA GLU A 522 12.90 18.59 -19.01
C GLU A 522 13.96 18.18 -17.97
N LYS A 523 14.32 19.11 -17.12
CA LYS A 523 15.41 18.94 -16.13
C LYS A 523 14.90 19.31 -14.75
N PHE A 524 14.57 18.31 -13.94
CA PHE A 524 14.14 18.50 -12.57
C PHE A 524 14.41 17.26 -11.70
N VAL A 525 14.40 17.48 -10.38
CA VAL A 525 14.32 16.45 -9.34
C VAL A 525 13.08 16.74 -8.51
N LYS A 526 12.20 15.77 -8.36
CA LYS A 526 10.98 15.87 -7.56
C LYS A 526 11.00 14.83 -6.45
N LEU A 527 10.81 15.29 -5.22
CA LEU A 527 10.65 14.47 -4.03
C LEU A 527 9.25 14.69 -3.45
N ASP A 528 8.53 13.61 -3.18
CA ASP A 528 7.20 13.63 -2.56
C ASP A 528 7.16 12.58 -1.44
N LEU A 529 6.90 13.01 -0.22
CA LEU A 529 6.91 12.20 0.98
C LEU A 529 5.53 12.24 1.62
N ASP A 530 4.94 11.08 1.93
CA ASP A 530 3.61 10.92 2.49
C ASP A 530 3.67 9.97 3.70
N TRP A 531 3.43 10.48 4.90
CA TRP A 531 3.34 9.72 6.15
C TRP A 531 1.90 9.60 6.56
N ARG A 532 1.48 8.39 6.90
CA ARG A 532 0.12 8.09 7.35
C ARG A 532 0.15 7.32 8.65
N TRP A 533 -0.71 7.70 9.55
CA TRP A 533 -0.85 7.08 10.85
C TRP A 533 -2.32 6.80 11.15
N TYR A 534 -2.58 5.59 11.66
CA TYR A 534 -3.92 5.14 11.99
C TYR A 534 -3.90 4.51 13.37
N LYS A 535 -4.85 4.88 14.23
CA LYS A 535 -5.00 4.34 15.57
C LYS A 535 -6.47 4.06 15.87
N LYS A 536 -6.81 2.84 16.27
CA LYS A 536 -8.11 2.54 16.86
C LYS A 536 -8.18 3.20 18.24
N VAL A 537 -9.19 4.02 18.48
CA VAL A 537 -9.40 4.75 19.74
C VAL A 537 -10.38 3.98 20.60
N PHE A 538 -11.51 3.58 20.03
CA PHE A 538 -12.51 2.72 20.63
C PHE A 538 -12.80 1.53 19.73
N LYS A 539 -13.71 0.62 20.15
CA LYS A 539 -14.04 -0.60 19.41
C LYS A 539 -14.39 -0.35 17.94
N GLU A 540 -15.14 0.70 17.66
CA GLU A 540 -15.70 1.05 16.35
C GLU A 540 -15.30 2.47 15.90
N SER A 541 -14.14 2.96 16.39
CA SER A 541 -13.65 4.26 15.97
C SER A 541 -12.14 4.27 15.72
N GLN A 542 -11.73 5.13 14.79
CA GLN A 542 -10.35 5.26 14.35
C GLN A 542 -9.96 6.73 14.18
N LEU A 543 -8.78 7.07 14.67
CA LEU A 543 -8.10 8.31 14.33
C LEU A 543 -7.11 8.05 13.20
N ALA A 544 -7.23 8.79 12.11
CA ALA A 544 -6.33 8.77 10.98
C ALA A 544 -5.64 10.13 10.86
N ALA A 545 -4.34 10.15 10.61
CA ALA A 545 -3.58 11.36 10.33
C ALA A 545 -2.64 11.15 9.15
N ARG A 546 -2.44 12.19 8.36
CA ARG A 546 -1.53 12.21 7.22
C ARG A 546 -0.71 13.50 7.25
N PHE A 547 0.55 13.38 6.93
CA PHE A 547 1.43 14.50 6.62
C PHE A 547 2.12 14.25 5.30
N ARG A 548 1.95 15.17 4.35
CA ARG A 548 2.59 15.11 3.04
C ARG A 548 3.43 16.36 2.82
N THR A 549 4.64 16.18 2.32
CA THR A 549 5.48 17.27 1.85
C THR A 549 6.20 16.88 0.58
N GLY A 550 6.37 17.84 -0.30
CA GLY A 550 7.06 17.60 -1.56
C GLY A 550 7.74 18.85 -2.11
N VAL A 551 8.78 18.61 -2.90
CA VAL A 551 9.52 19.67 -3.59
C VAL A 551 9.88 19.20 -5.00
N SER A 552 9.72 20.09 -5.98
CA SER A 552 10.11 19.89 -7.38
C SER A 552 11.14 20.95 -7.73
N LEU A 553 12.40 20.53 -7.88
CA LEU A 553 13.58 21.39 -8.09
C LEU A 553 13.97 21.38 -9.58
N PRO A 554 13.69 22.44 -10.35
CA PRO A 554 14.19 22.57 -11.71
C PRO A 554 15.67 22.95 -11.68
N TYR A 555 16.47 22.43 -12.59
CA TYR A 555 17.89 22.76 -12.74
C TYR A 555 18.28 23.00 -14.21
N GLY A 556 19.46 23.57 -14.40
CA GLY A 556 19.98 23.92 -15.72
C GLY A 556 19.21 25.05 -16.39
N LYS A 557 19.41 25.18 -17.70
CA LYS A 557 18.77 26.18 -18.54
C LYS A 557 17.69 25.53 -19.43
N ASP A 558 16.64 26.28 -19.74
CA ASP A 558 15.63 25.89 -20.75
C ASP A 558 16.18 26.06 -22.19
N ARG A 559 15.33 25.81 -23.17
CA ARG A 559 15.71 25.92 -24.58
C ARG A 559 16.16 27.32 -25.04
N ASN A 560 15.76 28.35 -24.30
CA ASN A 560 16.08 29.75 -24.62
C ASN A 560 17.33 30.23 -23.87
N GLY A 561 17.93 29.38 -23.01
CA GLY A 561 19.03 29.73 -22.15
C GLY A 561 18.66 30.34 -20.82
N ASP A 562 17.35 30.48 -20.54
CA ASP A 562 16.84 30.95 -19.27
C ASP A 562 16.86 29.86 -18.18
N PRO A 563 16.91 30.22 -16.88
CA PRO A 563 16.80 29.24 -15.80
C PRO A 563 15.53 28.39 -15.93
N ASN A 564 15.68 27.07 -15.95
CA ASN A 564 14.59 26.12 -16.17
C ASN A 564 13.41 26.30 -15.19
N VAL A 565 12.20 25.95 -15.62
CA VAL A 565 10.98 25.91 -14.79
C VAL A 565 10.38 24.50 -14.85
N VAL A 566 9.66 24.12 -13.81
CA VAL A 566 9.00 22.80 -13.77
C VAL A 566 7.82 22.79 -14.70
N SER A 567 7.72 21.75 -15.55
CA SER A 567 6.58 21.56 -16.46
C SER A 567 5.25 21.49 -15.66
N TYR A 568 4.20 22.07 -16.23
CA TYR A 568 2.88 22.23 -15.60
C TYR A 568 2.32 20.95 -14.99
N ASN A 569 2.44 19.81 -15.66
CA ASN A 569 1.96 18.52 -15.21
C ASN A 569 2.80 17.91 -14.06
N LYS A 570 3.97 18.49 -13.74
CA LYS A 570 4.86 18.04 -12.65
C LYS A 570 4.83 18.92 -11.42
N GLN A 571 4.19 20.09 -11.50
CA GLN A 571 3.95 20.96 -10.36
C GLN A 571 2.93 20.36 -9.40
N PHE A 572 2.99 20.75 -8.13
CA PHE A 572 2.02 20.36 -7.12
C PHE A 572 0.75 21.22 -7.18
N LEU A 573 -0.35 20.59 -6.83
CA LEU A 573 -1.63 21.23 -6.61
C LEU A 573 -2.19 20.82 -5.25
N ILE A 574 -3.11 21.63 -4.71
CA ILE A 574 -3.74 21.42 -3.40
C ILE A 574 -5.25 21.68 -3.49
N GLY A 575 -6.01 21.14 -2.54
CA GLY A 575 -7.46 21.21 -2.49
C GLY A 575 -8.16 19.95 -3.03
N GLY A 576 -9.44 19.85 -2.74
CA GLY A 576 -10.28 18.73 -3.16
C GLY A 576 -10.37 17.58 -2.16
N PRO A 577 -11.11 16.52 -2.51
CA PRO A 577 -11.56 15.51 -1.58
C PRO A 577 -10.44 14.67 -0.92
N SER A 578 -9.26 14.57 -1.52
CA SER A 578 -8.12 13.80 -0.97
C SER A 578 -6.99 14.70 -0.48
N SER A 579 -7.22 16.00 -0.37
CA SER A 579 -6.27 17.03 0.07
C SER A 579 -6.96 17.95 1.11
N LEU A 580 -7.05 19.25 0.89
CA LEU A 580 -7.76 20.19 1.75
C LEU A 580 -9.23 20.30 1.32
N ARG A 581 -10.12 19.65 2.06
CA ARG A 581 -11.54 19.51 1.68
C ARG A 581 -12.37 20.79 1.74
N ALA A 582 -11.88 21.80 2.45
CA ALA A 582 -12.53 23.12 2.48
C ALA A 582 -12.31 23.95 1.20
N TRP A 583 -11.37 23.56 0.35
CA TRP A 583 -11.07 24.19 -0.93
C TRP A 583 -11.27 23.22 -2.09
N ARG A 584 -11.77 23.72 -3.20
CA ARG A 584 -11.78 22.98 -4.45
C ARG A 584 -10.34 22.79 -4.96
N PRO A 585 -10.07 21.80 -5.82
CA PRO A 585 -8.76 21.67 -6.47
C PRO A 585 -8.36 22.97 -7.17
N MET A 586 -7.10 23.38 -7.04
CA MET A 586 -6.56 24.61 -7.61
C MET A 586 -7.28 25.90 -7.17
N GLN A 587 -7.89 25.94 -6.02
CA GLN A 587 -8.51 27.14 -5.45
C GLN A 587 -7.60 27.84 -4.43
N LEU A 588 -6.52 27.18 -3.99
CA LEU A 588 -5.65 27.64 -2.91
C LEU A 588 -4.20 27.78 -3.38
N GLY A 589 -3.56 28.87 -2.99
CA GLY A 589 -2.15 29.15 -3.23
C GLY A 589 -1.81 29.50 -4.68
N PRO A 590 -0.54 29.61 -5.04
CA PRO A 590 0.65 29.42 -4.18
C PRO A 590 0.87 30.55 -3.19
N GLY A 591 1.31 30.19 -1.96
CA GLY A 591 1.55 31.15 -0.88
C GLY A 591 0.32 31.97 -0.53
N SER A 592 0.48 33.29 -0.44
CA SER A 592 -0.62 34.26 -0.25
C SER A 592 -1.13 34.87 -1.56
N TYR A 593 -0.75 34.33 -2.72
CA TYR A 593 -1.27 34.78 -4.00
C TYR A 593 -2.77 34.52 -4.12
N GLU A 594 -3.53 35.55 -4.46
CA GLU A 594 -4.94 35.48 -4.75
C GLU A 594 -5.19 35.91 -6.20
N PHE A 595 -5.92 35.09 -6.93
CA PHE A 595 -6.23 35.41 -8.31
C PHE A 595 -7.25 36.54 -8.36
N PRO A 596 -6.99 37.66 -9.08
CA PRO A 596 -7.79 38.86 -9.01
C PRO A 596 -9.14 38.81 -9.74
N ASP A 597 -9.42 37.75 -10.50
CA ASP A 597 -10.61 37.61 -11.32
C ASP A 597 -11.73 36.85 -10.57
N PRO A 598 -12.99 37.36 -10.49
CA PRO A 598 -14.10 36.60 -9.92
C PRO A 598 -14.46 35.31 -10.69
N ASN A 599 -14.02 35.16 -11.96
CA ASN A 599 -14.11 33.93 -12.76
C ASN A 599 -12.74 33.30 -12.98
N PRO A 600 -12.07 32.77 -11.94
CA PRO A 600 -10.70 32.34 -12.04
C PRO A 600 -10.60 31.07 -12.90
N ILE A 601 -9.88 31.20 -13.98
CA ILE A 601 -9.27 30.06 -14.63
C ILE A 601 -8.16 29.60 -13.72
N SER A 602 -8.41 28.57 -12.91
CA SER A 602 -7.55 28.13 -11.80
C SER A 602 -6.22 27.48 -12.22
N PHE A 603 -5.77 27.70 -13.47
CA PHE A 603 -4.52 27.15 -13.99
C PHE A 603 -3.26 27.64 -13.30
N PHE A 604 -3.34 28.82 -12.66
CA PHE A 604 -2.20 29.44 -11.98
C PHE A 604 -1.90 28.86 -10.59
N GLN A 605 -2.84 28.15 -9.98
CA GLN A 605 -2.70 27.70 -8.60
C GLN A 605 -1.98 26.37 -8.52
N ARG A 606 -0.74 26.39 -8.96
CA ARG A 606 0.24 25.31 -8.84
C ARG A 606 1.54 25.83 -8.26
N GLY A 607 2.29 24.94 -7.59
CA GLY A 607 3.56 25.30 -6.94
C GLY A 607 4.61 24.22 -7.09
N ASP A 608 5.83 24.61 -6.72
CA ASP A 608 6.99 23.72 -6.74
C ASP A 608 7.18 23.01 -5.40
N ILE A 609 6.57 23.53 -4.33
CA ILE A 609 6.59 22.97 -2.98
C ILE A 609 5.14 22.72 -2.54
N VAL A 610 4.91 21.63 -1.82
CA VAL A 610 3.64 21.32 -1.16
C VAL A 610 3.88 20.93 0.29
N MET A 611 2.98 21.33 1.17
CA MET A 611 2.90 20.86 2.54
C MET A 611 1.44 20.70 2.92
N GLU A 612 1.04 19.50 3.33
CA GLU A 612 -0.32 19.15 3.71
C GLU A 612 -0.34 18.37 5.01
N PHE A 613 -1.30 18.67 5.85
CA PHE A 613 -1.63 17.92 7.05
C PHE A 613 -3.14 17.64 7.05
N ASN A 614 -3.51 16.39 7.29
CA ASN A 614 -4.89 15.95 7.38
C ASN A 614 -5.07 15.12 8.65
N MET A 615 -6.14 15.35 9.38
CA MET A 615 -6.52 14.54 10.54
C MET A 615 -8.02 14.25 10.48
N GLU A 616 -8.39 13.01 10.74
CA GLU A 616 -9.77 12.56 10.64
C GLU A 616 -10.10 11.56 11.75
N TYR A 617 -11.17 11.84 12.48
CA TYR A 617 -11.78 10.92 13.44
C TYR A 617 -12.97 10.25 12.78
N ARG A 618 -12.89 8.94 12.60
CA ARG A 618 -13.88 8.07 11.94
C ARG A 618 -14.60 7.28 13.01
N PHE A 619 -15.93 7.17 12.91
CA PHE A 619 -16.77 6.45 13.87
C PHE A 619 -18.03 5.93 13.19
N ASP A 620 -18.48 4.76 13.64
CA ASP A 620 -19.72 4.17 13.14
C ASP A 620 -20.92 4.98 13.58
N LEU A 621 -21.88 5.13 12.70
CA LEU A 621 -23.17 5.78 12.98
C LEU A 621 -24.25 4.71 13.16
N PHE A 622 -24.75 4.22 12.07
CA PHE A 622 -25.74 3.14 12.03
C PHE A 622 -25.84 2.56 10.61
N TRP A 623 -26.25 1.31 10.49
CA TRP A 623 -26.41 0.58 9.25
C TRP A 623 -25.09 0.51 8.48
N LEU A 624 -25.04 1.02 7.24
CA LEU A 624 -23.84 1.11 6.41
C LEU A 624 -23.20 2.51 6.48
N MET A 625 -23.60 3.32 7.46
CA MET A 625 -23.17 4.72 7.55
C MET A 625 -22.11 4.91 8.62
N ASP A 626 -21.01 5.54 8.23
CA ASP A 626 -19.96 6.02 9.12
C ASP A 626 -19.96 7.55 9.16
N GLY A 627 -19.62 8.09 10.31
CA GLY A 627 -19.36 9.51 10.51
C GLY A 627 -17.87 9.81 10.44
N GLY A 628 -17.53 11.02 10.03
CA GLY A 628 -16.17 11.53 10.11
C GLY A 628 -16.14 13.00 10.48
N LEU A 629 -15.25 13.35 11.40
CA LEU A 629 -14.86 14.73 11.69
C LEU A 629 -13.44 14.92 11.22
N PHE A 630 -13.16 16.01 10.53
CA PHE A 630 -11.83 16.22 9.98
C PHE A 630 -11.30 17.64 10.15
N PHE A 631 -9.99 17.72 10.11
CA PHE A 631 -9.22 18.95 10.13
C PHE A 631 -8.10 18.85 9.12
N ASP A 632 -8.05 19.79 8.18
CA ASP A 632 -7.09 19.83 7.08
C ASP A 632 -6.30 21.13 7.14
N GLY A 633 -5.00 21.07 6.84
CA GLY A 633 -4.16 22.24 6.75
C GLY A 633 -3.07 22.10 5.70
N GLY A 634 -2.66 23.18 5.08
CA GLY A 634 -1.57 23.16 4.10
C GLY A 634 -1.55 24.33 3.14
N ASN A 635 -0.57 24.31 2.25
CA ASN A 635 -0.44 25.23 1.11
C ASN A 635 0.57 24.69 0.09
N ILE A 636 0.69 25.37 -1.04
CA ILE A 636 1.74 25.21 -2.05
C ILE A 636 2.51 26.52 -2.20
N TRP A 637 3.75 26.44 -2.69
CA TRP A 637 4.59 27.62 -2.94
C TRP A 637 5.43 27.45 -4.19
N THR A 638 5.88 28.58 -4.75
CA THR A 638 6.93 28.57 -5.79
C THR A 638 8.33 28.68 -5.15
N LEU A 639 9.32 28.12 -5.80
CA LEU A 639 10.73 28.24 -5.39
C LEU A 639 11.30 29.60 -5.77
N LYS A 640 10.92 30.11 -6.94
CA LYS A 640 11.40 31.38 -7.49
C LYS A 640 10.35 32.46 -7.31
N THR A 641 10.82 33.71 -7.25
CA THR A 641 9.91 34.86 -7.30
C THR A 641 9.21 34.89 -8.65
N ASP A 642 7.91 35.01 -8.62
CA ASP A 642 7.04 35.12 -9.78
C ASP A 642 6.41 36.53 -9.78
N PRO A 643 6.76 37.41 -10.74
CA PRO A 643 6.20 38.75 -10.81
C PRO A 643 4.69 38.73 -11.03
N ASP A 644 4.15 37.71 -11.72
CA ASP A 644 2.75 37.58 -12.05
C ASP A 644 1.95 37.02 -10.86
N ARG A 645 2.64 36.45 -9.87
CA ARG A 645 2.06 35.87 -8.65
C ARG A 645 2.79 36.38 -7.39
N PRO A 646 2.59 37.65 -7.02
CA PRO A 646 3.18 38.22 -5.81
C PRO A 646 2.72 37.46 -4.57
N GLY A 647 3.64 37.18 -3.64
CA GLY A 647 3.36 36.38 -2.44
C GLY A 647 3.38 34.86 -2.63
N SER A 648 3.69 34.36 -3.84
CA SER A 648 3.71 32.91 -4.14
C SER A 648 4.98 32.20 -3.64
N LYS A 649 6.09 32.93 -3.45
CA LYS A 649 7.40 32.35 -3.14
C LYS A 649 7.48 31.84 -1.71
N PHE A 650 8.02 30.63 -1.54
CA PHE A 650 8.33 30.06 -0.22
C PHE A 650 9.31 30.97 0.56
N SER A 651 8.94 31.33 1.77
CA SER A 651 9.70 32.23 2.63
C SER A 651 9.67 31.77 4.09
N SER A 652 10.40 32.45 4.96
CA SER A 652 10.39 32.18 6.42
C SER A 652 9.02 32.41 7.06
N SER A 653 8.14 33.16 6.41
CA SER A 653 6.76 33.41 6.84
C SER A 653 5.74 32.34 6.41
N PHE A 654 6.19 31.23 5.81
CA PHE A 654 5.33 30.16 5.26
C PHE A 654 4.26 29.66 6.23
N LEU A 655 4.52 29.67 7.55
CA LEU A 655 3.52 29.30 8.57
C LEU A 655 2.34 30.24 8.61
N ASN A 656 2.54 31.53 8.27
CA ASN A 656 1.46 32.51 8.18
C ASN A 656 0.60 32.32 6.92
N GLU A 657 1.08 31.53 5.97
CA GLU A 657 0.43 31.25 4.70
C GLU A 657 -0.28 29.88 4.68
N ILE A 658 -0.25 29.13 5.80
CA ILE A 658 -0.96 27.87 5.93
C ILE A 658 -2.47 28.13 5.97
N ALA A 659 -3.20 27.53 5.04
CA ALA A 659 -4.65 27.46 5.06
C ALA A 659 -5.12 26.38 6.04
N LEU A 660 -6.20 26.61 6.78
CA LEU A 660 -6.80 25.64 7.70
C LEU A 660 -8.28 25.49 7.39
N GLY A 661 -8.73 24.25 7.34
CA GLY A 661 -10.13 23.89 7.16
C GLY A 661 -10.55 22.79 8.12
N TYR A 662 -11.82 22.70 8.39
CA TYR A 662 -12.42 21.64 9.19
C TYR A 662 -13.73 21.20 8.55
N GLY A 663 -14.27 20.11 9.03
CA GLY A 663 -15.56 19.67 8.51
C GLY A 663 -16.02 18.35 9.09
N TRP A 664 -17.13 17.92 8.55
CA TRP A 664 -17.74 16.65 8.87
C TRP A 664 -18.16 15.91 7.60
N GLY A 665 -18.34 14.61 7.69
CA GLY A 665 -18.77 13.84 6.52
C GLY A 665 -19.51 12.59 6.91
N ILE A 666 -20.31 12.12 5.96
CA ILE A 666 -21.06 10.86 6.02
C ILE A 666 -20.47 9.93 4.97
N ARG A 667 -20.31 8.67 5.33
CA ARG A 667 -19.78 7.62 4.49
C ARG A 667 -20.77 6.48 4.45
N PHE A 668 -20.95 5.91 3.26
CA PHE A 668 -21.75 4.71 3.04
C PHE A 668 -20.80 3.57 2.66
N ASP A 669 -20.60 2.63 3.57
CA ASP A 669 -19.75 1.46 3.35
C ASP A 669 -20.57 0.28 2.82
N PHE A 670 -20.37 -0.05 1.55
CA PHE A 670 -21.03 -1.17 0.86
C PHE A 670 -20.17 -2.44 0.86
N THR A 671 -19.16 -2.54 1.73
CA THR A 671 -18.20 -3.66 1.83
C THR A 671 -17.20 -3.71 0.66
N TYR A 672 -17.64 -3.50 -0.57
CA TYR A 672 -16.78 -3.50 -1.77
C TYR A 672 -16.29 -2.10 -2.15
N PHE A 673 -17.04 -1.08 -1.84
CA PHE A 673 -16.71 0.32 -2.06
C PHE A 673 -17.38 1.21 -1.02
N LEU A 674 -16.78 2.36 -0.78
CA LEU A 674 -17.27 3.35 0.16
C LEU A 674 -17.53 4.66 -0.59
N ILE A 675 -18.74 5.22 -0.46
CA ILE A 675 -19.07 6.55 -0.96
C ILE A 675 -19.07 7.50 0.22
N ARG A 676 -18.39 8.64 0.08
CA ARG A 676 -18.35 9.68 1.11
C ARG A 676 -18.84 11.02 0.61
N PHE A 677 -19.47 11.74 1.51
CA PHE A 677 -19.93 13.11 1.36
C PHE A 677 -19.27 13.93 2.46
N ASP A 678 -18.27 14.74 2.10
CA ASP A 678 -17.53 15.57 3.05
C ASP A 678 -17.93 17.03 2.87
N PHE A 679 -18.28 17.71 3.97
CA PHE A 679 -18.68 19.10 4.05
C PHE A 679 -17.54 19.88 4.72
N GLY A 680 -16.76 20.63 3.92
CA GLY A 680 -15.59 21.36 4.38
C GLY A 680 -15.84 22.84 4.57
N TYR A 681 -15.39 23.38 5.67
CA TYR A 681 -15.49 24.80 6.01
C TYR A 681 -14.10 25.40 6.16
N LYS A 682 -13.91 26.57 5.57
CA LYS A 682 -12.65 27.31 5.68
C LYS A 682 -12.55 27.93 7.07
N LEU A 683 -11.47 27.65 7.79
CA LEU A 683 -11.18 28.27 9.09
C LEU A 683 -10.23 29.44 8.96
N ARG A 684 -9.16 29.26 8.16
CA ARG A 684 -8.11 30.25 7.97
C ARG A 684 -7.64 30.25 6.51
N SER A 685 -7.57 31.46 5.92
CA SER A 685 -6.99 31.68 4.59
C SER A 685 -5.54 32.17 4.68
N PRO A 686 -4.69 31.89 3.69
CA PRO A 686 -3.40 32.55 3.54
C PRO A 686 -3.51 34.08 3.42
N ASN A 687 -4.61 34.54 2.84
CA ASN A 687 -4.86 35.96 2.60
C ASN A 687 -5.61 36.58 3.77
N ILE A 688 -5.34 37.87 4.04
CA ILE A 688 -6.08 38.65 5.00
C ILE A 688 -7.42 39.02 4.37
N ASN A 689 -8.52 38.67 5.02
CA ASN A 689 -9.84 39.12 4.60
C ASN A 689 -9.95 40.66 4.69
N PRO A 690 -10.22 41.36 3.60
CA PRO A 690 -10.28 42.84 3.61
C PRO A 690 -11.33 43.40 4.58
N ASP A 691 -12.45 42.70 4.79
CA ASP A 691 -13.58 43.14 5.63
C ASP A 691 -13.27 43.00 7.12
N THR A 692 -12.50 41.96 7.52
CA THR A 692 -12.23 41.65 8.93
C THR A 692 -10.84 42.01 9.38
N GLY A 693 -9.90 42.26 8.45
CA GLY A 693 -8.49 42.46 8.74
C GLY A 693 -7.78 41.20 9.30
N SER A 694 -8.39 40.02 9.17
CA SER A 694 -7.94 38.76 9.76
C SER A 694 -7.77 37.69 8.72
N HIS A 695 -6.87 36.72 9.01
CA HIS A 695 -6.75 35.48 8.25
C HIS A 695 -7.90 34.49 8.53
N PHE A 696 -8.61 34.64 9.65
CA PHE A 696 -9.72 33.77 10.01
C PHE A 696 -11.00 34.16 9.25
N ILE A 697 -11.68 33.14 8.72
CA ILE A 697 -12.88 33.27 7.92
C ILE A 697 -14.09 32.98 8.82
N PRO A 698 -15.04 33.93 8.98
CA PRO A 698 -16.26 33.68 9.72
C PRO A 698 -17.09 32.56 9.11
N LEU A 699 -17.83 31.83 9.93
CA LEU A 699 -18.78 30.82 9.47
C LEU A 699 -19.95 31.42 8.69
N ASP A 700 -20.34 32.61 9.06
CA ASP A 700 -21.39 33.39 8.39
C ASP A 700 -20.95 33.69 6.95
N GLY A 701 -21.69 33.16 5.98
CA GLY A 701 -21.40 33.32 4.54
C GLY A 701 -20.84 32.09 3.84
N GLN A 702 -20.41 31.04 4.57
CA GLN A 702 -19.92 29.80 3.93
C GLN A 702 -21.06 28.84 3.52
N GLY A 703 -22.32 29.19 3.82
CA GLY A 703 -23.48 28.36 3.55
C GLY A 703 -23.59 27.13 4.47
N LEU A 704 -24.78 26.52 4.50
CA LEU A 704 -25.07 25.38 5.39
C LEU A 704 -24.19 24.15 5.11
N PHE A 705 -23.77 23.97 3.87
CA PHE A 705 -23.04 22.77 3.40
C PHE A 705 -21.55 23.03 3.10
N GLY A 706 -21.08 24.28 3.26
CA GLY A 706 -19.68 24.61 2.96
C GLY A 706 -19.26 24.18 1.55
N ASN A 707 -18.06 23.61 1.44
CA ASN A 707 -17.59 22.96 0.21
C ASN A 707 -17.91 21.46 0.26
N LEU A 708 -18.89 21.02 -0.55
CA LEU A 708 -19.28 19.62 -0.66
C LEU A 708 -18.26 18.87 -1.56
N ASN A 709 -17.70 17.80 -1.03
CA ASN A 709 -16.89 16.84 -1.77
C ASN A 709 -17.59 15.48 -1.79
N VAL A 710 -17.82 14.95 -2.98
CA VAL A 710 -18.28 13.56 -3.16
C VAL A 710 -17.12 12.74 -3.68
N ALA A 711 -16.83 11.60 -3.05
CA ALA A 711 -15.72 10.76 -3.46
C ALA A 711 -15.95 9.30 -3.08
N VAL A 712 -15.19 8.42 -3.73
CA VAL A 712 -15.15 6.98 -3.46
C VAL A 712 -13.89 6.68 -2.65
N ASN A 713 -13.99 5.76 -1.69
CA ASN A 713 -12.93 5.38 -0.74
C ASN A 713 -12.54 6.48 0.28
N TYR A 714 -11.69 6.11 1.24
CA TYR A 714 -11.16 7.06 2.23
C TYR A 714 -10.18 8.04 1.58
N PRO A 715 -10.00 9.27 2.13
CA PRO A 715 -9.12 10.28 1.54
C PRO A 715 -7.63 9.89 1.61
N PHE A 716 -7.25 9.08 2.58
CA PHE A 716 -5.88 8.59 2.80
C PHE A 716 -5.87 7.33 3.67
#